data_ea62386fb86f2b1d721dba02ebb94c43
#
_entry.id   ea62386fb86f2b1d721dba02ebb94c43
#
_cell.length_a   1.000
_cell.length_b   1.000
_cell.length_c   1.000
_cell.angle_alpha   90.00
_cell.angle_beta   90.00
_cell.angle_gamma   90.00
#
_symmetry.space_group_name_H-M   'P 1'
#
loop_
_entity.id
_entity.type
_entity.pdbx_description
1 polymer ?
#
loop_
_entity_poly.entity_id
_entity_poly.type
_entity_poly.pdbx_seq_one_letter_code
_entity_poly.pdbx_strand_id
1 'polypeptide(L)'
;MAERSFVQEVQKLRLGDDDEFHGEGILAVTKALLQSGVSYVAGYQGAPISHLMDVLTDANDILQELGVHFEHSASEATAAATLAASVNYPLRGAVTFKSTVDTNVASDALANLASGGVTGGAMLIVGEDYGEGSSIMQERSHAFAMKSQVWLIDPRPNLPSIVHAVEKGFELSEASNTPVMLELRIRACHVHGRFPTRDNVRPNFTLKDAIENPKRDVNRIVLPPASYLHEQEKTHTRWPAAVKFIQEHQLNEFFSEEAQDFGIVMQGGLYNGVVRALQLLGLADDFGKTDIPLYVLNITYPLVDDEFKRFCTGKRGLLVVEEGQPDFIEQNIHSILHKAGLNTQIHGKGVLPMGGEYTGGVLLKGIRAFIGQYAAQLLPATVHAVQASNQLAISEAVAQVHPRPPSFCTGCPERPIFTAIKMIEKELGQHHVSCDIGCHLFSILPPFNIGATTMGYGLGWAGASAFNTSETSKRTVSIMGDGGFWHNGLTSGVGNAVFNQSDNLLLVVDNGYSAATGGQDVLSSKAINPIRNTNNPIEKAVRGVGVEWVKTVTNTYSLDQMRQALRDALTTKEQGPKVIVAQSECMLNRQRRVKPLIRQRIQKGERVVRERFGIDPDTCTGDHSCIRLSGCPSLSIKPNPDPLRQDPVAAVADSCVGCGLCGEVAHAAVLCPSFYRAEIINNPNAWDRFKQGLRERVIGWLQNRIERRLQGIAA
;
A
#
# COMPACT_ATOMS: atom_id res chain seq x y z
N MET A 1 -8.67 -12.50 -5.12
CA MET A 1 -9.13 -12.68 -3.70
C MET A 1 -8.41 -11.67 -2.84
N ALA A 2 -9.17 -10.90 -2.09
CA ALA A 2 -8.64 -9.92 -1.15
C ALA A 2 -7.65 -10.54 -0.14
N GLU A 3 -6.81 -9.73 0.45
CA GLU A 3 -5.84 -10.16 1.46
C GLU A 3 -6.52 -10.75 2.69
N ARG A 4 -7.67 -10.17 3.09
CA ARG A 4 -8.51 -10.56 4.20
C ARG A 4 -9.97 -10.57 3.74
N SER A 5 -10.78 -11.48 4.25
CA SER A 5 -12.24 -11.48 4.08
C SER A 5 -12.88 -10.80 5.28
N PHE A 6 -13.84 -9.94 5.02
CA PHE A 6 -14.60 -9.20 6.04
C PHE A 6 -16.05 -9.66 6.17
N VAL A 7 -16.44 -10.76 5.51
CA VAL A 7 -17.82 -11.26 5.44
C VAL A 7 -18.51 -11.40 6.81
N GLN A 8 -17.76 -11.75 7.85
CA GLN A 8 -18.30 -11.83 9.22
C GLN A 8 -18.38 -10.45 9.86
N GLU A 9 -17.34 -9.63 9.70
CA GLU A 9 -17.22 -8.33 10.32
C GLU A 9 -18.21 -7.30 9.75
N VAL A 10 -18.54 -7.39 8.46
CA VAL A 10 -19.49 -6.45 7.82
C VAL A 10 -20.90 -6.55 8.39
N GLN A 11 -21.27 -7.66 9.06
CA GLN A 11 -22.56 -7.74 9.73
C GLN A 11 -22.73 -6.69 10.85
N LYS A 12 -21.63 -6.20 11.43
CA LYS A 12 -21.63 -5.10 12.39
C LYS A 12 -22.06 -3.76 11.78
N LEU A 13 -22.03 -3.62 10.48
CA LEU A 13 -22.51 -2.42 9.78
C LEU A 13 -24.03 -2.27 9.88
N ARG A 14 -24.76 -3.32 10.26
CA ARG A 14 -26.22 -3.32 10.48
C ARG A 14 -26.64 -2.81 11.87
N LEU A 15 -25.69 -2.61 12.77
CA LEU A 15 -25.98 -2.06 14.10
C LEU A 15 -26.67 -0.71 13.98
N GLY A 16 -27.65 -0.45 14.83
CA GLY A 16 -28.49 0.76 14.82
C GLY A 16 -28.33 1.60 16.08
N ASP A 17 -29.35 2.43 16.35
CA ASP A 17 -29.42 3.22 17.58
C ASP A 17 -29.36 2.31 18.82
N ASP A 18 -28.75 2.79 19.88
CA ASP A 18 -28.55 2.07 21.17
C ASP A 18 -27.60 0.87 21.12
N ASP A 19 -27.03 0.52 19.97
CA ASP A 19 -26.00 -0.50 19.85
C ASP A 19 -24.58 0.08 20.05
N GLU A 20 -23.62 -0.79 20.38
CA GLU A 20 -22.21 -0.43 20.47
C GLU A 20 -21.41 -1.20 19.42
N PHE A 21 -20.72 -0.47 18.54
CA PHE A 21 -19.79 -1.05 17.58
C PHE A 21 -18.46 -1.39 18.25
N HIS A 22 -17.96 -2.59 17.98
CA HIS A 22 -16.61 -3.01 18.34
C HIS A 22 -15.87 -3.50 17.09
N GLY A 23 -14.79 -2.87 16.73
CA GLY A 23 -14.04 -3.28 15.52
C GLY A 23 -12.87 -2.39 15.17
N GLU A 24 -12.48 -2.49 13.92
CA GLU A 24 -11.33 -1.82 13.30
C GLU A 24 -11.75 -0.49 12.67
N GLY A 25 -10.80 0.46 12.59
CA GLY A 25 -11.01 1.80 12.05
C GLY A 25 -11.65 1.84 10.67
N ILE A 26 -11.23 0.98 9.75
CA ILE A 26 -11.79 0.89 8.39
C ILE A 26 -13.27 0.50 8.40
N LEU A 27 -13.65 -0.44 9.26
CA LEU A 27 -15.08 -0.81 9.43
C LEU A 27 -15.88 0.33 10.06
N ALA A 28 -15.29 1.07 11.03
CA ALA A 28 -15.92 2.23 11.64
C ALA A 28 -16.15 3.35 10.62
N VAL A 29 -15.20 3.61 9.72
CA VAL A 29 -15.37 4.54 8.59
C VAL A 29 -16.54 4.12 7.71
N THR A 30 -16.60 2.84 7.32
CA THR A 30 -17.72 2.33 6.51
C THR A 30 -19.06 2.53 7.22
N LYS A 31 -19.14 2.23 8.52
CA LYS A 31 -20.36 2.46 9.32
C LYS A 31 -20.72 3.93 9.35
N ALA A 32 -19.76 4.83 9.53
CA ALA A 32 -19.98 6.27 9.53
C ALA A 32 -20.50 6.80 8.17
N LEU A 33 -20.02 6.26 7.05
CA LEU A 33 -20.54 6.56 5.72
C LEU A 33 -22.03 6.21 5.61
N LEU A 34 -22.41 5.01 6.10
CA LEU A 34 -23.80 4.55 6.06
C LEU A 34 -24.70 5.36 7.00
N GLN A 35 -24.24 5.73 8.20
CA GLN A 35 -24.94 6.62 9.13
C GLN A 35 -25.10 8.05 8.57
N SER A 36 -24.18 8.47 7.71
CA SER A 36 -24.23 9.77 7.05
C SER A 36 -25.12 9.82 5.82
N GLY A 37 -25.74 8.71 5.42
CA GLY A 37 -26.61 8.67 4.25
C GLY A 37 -25.86 8.87 2.93
N VAL A 38 -24.70 8.23 2.78
CA VAL A 38 -23.94 8.26 1.54
C VAL A 38 -24.76 7.62 0.40
N SER A 39 -24.75 8.26 -0.78
CA SER A 39 -25.50 7.78 -1.95
C SER A 39 -24.64 6.92 -2.88
N TYR A 40 -23.34 7.15 -2.90
CA TYR A 40 -22.40 6.39 -3.71
C TYR A 40 -21.00 6.39 -3.10
N VAL A 41 -20.29 5.30 -3.32
CA VAL A 41 -18.88 5.15 -2.93
C VAL A 41 -18.12 4.54 -4.10
N ALA A 42 -16.97 5.12 -4.44
CA ALA A 42 -16.07 4.57 -5.43
C ALA A 42 -14.64 4.55 -4.89
N GLY A 43 -13.73 3.85 -5.56
CA GLY A 43 -12.34 3.90 -5.14
C GLY A 43 -11.41 3.01 -5.93
N TYR A 44 -10.13 3.17 -5.65
CA TYR A 44 -9.07 2.35 -6.17
C TYR A 44 -8.22 1.81 -5.02
N GLN A 45 -7.68 0.60 -5.18
CA GLN A 45 -6.92 -0.06 -4.12
C GLN A 45 -5.53 0.55 -3.93
N GLY A 46 -5.19 0.90 -2.70
CA GLY A 46 -3.86 1.41 -2.31
C GLY A 46 -3.63 1.22 -0.81
N ALA A 47 -2.50 0.61 -0.41
CA ALA A 47 -2.18 0.49 1.01
C ALA A 47 -1.80 1.86 1.60
N PRO A 48 -2.28 2.21 2.82
CA PRO A 48 -2.87 1.36 3.85
C PRO A 48 -4.40 1.23 3.80
N ILE A 49 -5.10 1.91 2.87
CA ILE A 49 -6.56 1.99 2.84
C ILE A 49 -7.23 0.90 1.99
N SER A 50 -6.48 0.01 1.33
CA SER A 50 -7.03 -1.06 0.46
C SER A 50 -8.17 -1.84 1.07
N HIS A 51 -8.11 -2.13 2.37
CA HIS A 51 -9.13 -2.89 3.08
C HIS A 51 -10.49 -2.20 3.14
N LEU A 52 -10.57 -0.88 2.95
CA LEU A 52 -11.86 -0.19 2.85
C LEU A 52 -12.64 -0.67 1.62
N MET A 53 -11.93 -0.86 0.49
CA MET A 53 -12.54 -1.41 -0.73
C MET A 53 -12.95 -2.89 -0.55
N ASP A 54 -12.18 -3.65 0.23
CA ASP A 54 -12.51 -5.05 0.54
C ASP A 54 -13.75 -5.13 1.46
N VAL A 55 -13.86 -4.26 2.47
CA VAL A 55 -15.05 -4.13 3.34
C VAL A 55 -16.28 -3.76 2.54
N LEU A 56 -16.19 -2.76 1.66
CA LEU A 56 -17.31 -2.33 0.81
C LEU A 56 -17.74 -3.44 -0.17
N THR A 57 -16.79 -4.22 -0.67
CA THR A 57 -17.08 -5.40 -1.51
C THR A 57 -17.85 -6.46 -0.75
N ASP A 58 -17.39 -6.83 0.45
CA ASP A 58 -18.04 -7.84 1.30
C ASP A 58 -19.38 -7.34 1.89
N ALA A 59 -19.59 -6.01 1.96
CA ALA A 59 -20.83 -5.37 2.40
C ALA A 59 -21.84 -5.09 1.27
N ASN A 60 -21.61 -5.58 0.05
CA ASN A 60 -22.41 -5.24 -1.12
C ASN A 60 -23.92 -5.39 -0.92
N ASP A 61 -24.36 -6.45 -0.21
CA ASP A 61 -25.79 -6.66 0.06
C ASP A 61 -26.37 -5.53 0.92
N ILE A 62 -25.62 -5.06 1.94
CA ILE A 62 -26.03 -3.96 2.80
C ILE A 62 -26.10 -2.65 2.00
N LEU A 63 -25.14 -2.41 1.12
CA LEU A 63 -25.12 -1.23 0.25
C LEU A 63 -26.33 -1.22 -0.68
N GLN A 64 -26.66 -2.34 -1.30
CA GLN A 64 -27.82 -2.47 -2.16
C GLN A 64 -29.14 -2.26 -1.40
N GLU A 65 -29.29 -2.83 -0.20
CA GLU A 65 -30.45 -2.63 0.67
C GLU A 65 -30.67 -1.14 1.01
N LEU A 66 -29.58 -0.37 1.18
CA LEU A 66 -29.61 1.05 1.48
C LEU A 66 -29.71 1.94 0.23
N GLY A 67 -29.60 1.37 -0.98
CA GLY A 67 -29.60 2.11 -2.23
C GLY A 67 -28.29 2.85 -2.51
N VAL A 68 -27.20 2.42 -1.91
CA VAL A 68 -25.84 2.98 -2.10
C VAL A 68 -25.19 2.35 -3.33
N HIS A 69 -24.83 3.17 -4.30
CA HIS A 69 -24.03 2.71 -5.45
C HIS A 69 -22.58 2.51 -5.04
N PHE A 70 -22.03 1.35 -5.35
CA PHE A 70 -20.63 1.04 -5.09
C PHE A 70 -19.92 0.52 -6.34
N GLU A 71 -18.73 1.11 -6.63
CA GLU A 71 -17.90 0.62 -7.73
C GLU A 71 -16.41 0.59 -7.37
N HIS A 72 -15.70 -0.35 -7.98
CA HIS A 72 -14.24 -0.29 -8.08
C HIS A 72 -13.87 0.44 -9.37
N SER A 73 -13.21 1.55 -9.23
CA SER A 73 -12.78 2.35 -10.37
C SER A 73 -11.55 1.74 -11.05
N ALA A 74 -11.35 2.07 -12.32
CA ALA A 74 -10.18 1.61 -13.08
C ALA A 74 -8.89 2.33 -12.66
N SER A 75 -9.04 3.55 -12.11
CA SER A 75 -7.96 4.36 -11.57
C SER A 75 -8.52 5.37 -10.56
N GLU A 76 -7.65 6.05 -9.85
CA GLU A 76 -8.00 7.11 -8.91
C GLU A 76 -8.63 8.32 -9.61
N ALA A 77 -8.19 8.63 -10.83
CA ALA A 77 -8.82 9.67 -11.65
C ALA A 77 -10.29 9.33 -11.95
N THR A 78 -10.58 8.07 -12.27
CA THR A 78 -11.95 7.59 -12.46
C THR A 78 -12.74 7.68 -11.15
N ALA A 79 -12.16 7.24 -10.03
CA ALA A 79 -12.79 7.35 -8.72
C ALA A 79 -13.14 8.81 -8.39
N ALA A 80 -12.18 9.73 -8.50
CA ALA A 80 -12.39 11.14 -8.23
C ALA A 80 -13.47 11.76 -9.14
N ALA A 81 -13.53 11.34 -10.39
CA ALA A 81 -14.54 11.83 -11.34
C ALA A 81 -15.97 11.43 -10.94
N THR A 82 -16.19 10.33 -10.20
CA THR A 82 -17.53 9.96 -9.72
C THR A 82 -18.13 10.98 -8.77
N LEU A 83 -17.29 11.79 -8.07
CA LEU A 83 -17.76 12.88 -7.21
C LEU A 83 -18.50 13.98 -7.98
N ALA A 84 -18.44 13.97 -9.31
CA ALA A 84 -19.26 14.84 -10.16
C ALA A 84 -20.77 14.72 -9.85
N ALA A 85 -21.24 13.60 -9.31
CA ALA A 85 -22.64 13.44 -8.89
C ALA A 85 -23.02 14.41 -7.76
N SER A 86 -22.09 14.83 -6.93
CA SER A 86 -22.32 15.80 -5.85
C SER A 86 -22.26 17.27 -6.32
N VAL A 87 -21.86 17.56 -7.57
CA VAL A 87 -21.71 18.94 -8.06
C VAL A 87 -23.08 19.64 -8.16
N ASN A 88 -24.06 19.02 -8.82
CA ASN A 88 -25.35 19.62 -9.10
C ASN A 88 -26.50 19.12 -8.20
N TYR A 89 -26.22 18.09 -7.38
CA TYR A 89 -27.26 17.43 -6.60
C TYR A 89 -26.86 17.32 -5.13
N PRO A 90 -27.84 17.31 -4.20
CA PRO A 90 -27.59 17.14 -2.78
C PRO A 90 -27.30 15.65 -2.44
N LEU A 91 -26.35 15.05 -3.16
CA LEU A 91 -25.92 13.67 -2.99
C LEU A 91 -24.62 13.64 -2.19
N ARG A 92 -24.58 12.90 -1.11
CA ARG A 92 -23.32 12.59 -0.39
C ARG A 92 -22.59 11.48 -1.10
N GLY A 93 -21.35 11.75 -1.49
CA GLY A 93 -20.50 10.78 -2.15
C GLY A 93 -19.12 10.67 -1.49
N ALA A 94 -18.56 9.47 -1.50
CA ALA A 94 -17.21 9.25 -1.00
C ALA A 94 -16.36 8.51 -2.02
N VAL A 95 -15.07 8.86 -2.07
CA VAL A 95 -14.07 8.08 -2.83
C VAL A 95 -12.88 7.75 -1.95
N THR A 96 -12.24 6.61 -2.21
CA THR A 96 -11.10 6.18 -1.40
C THR A 96 -9.95 5.68 -2.26
N PHE A 97 -8.73 6.07 -1.88
CA PHE A 97 -7.48 5.65 -2.50
C PHE A 97 -6.28 6.04 -1.61
N LYS A 98 -5.07 5.61 -2.00
CA LYS A 98 -3.84 5.99 -1.30
C LYS A 98 -3.47 7.45 -1.55
N SER A 99 -2.76 8.08 -0.61
CA SER A 99 -2.39 9.49 -0.69
C SER A 99 -1.41 9.81 -1.83
N THR A 100 -0.21 9.24 -1.81
CA THR A 100 0.93 9.72 -2.62
C THR A 100 0.77 9.57 -4.13
N VAL A 101 0.70 8.33 -4.63
CA VAL A 101 0.54 8.08 -6.07
C VAL A 101 -0.82 8.57 -6.54
N ASP A 102 -1.82 8.31 -5.75
CA ASP A 102 -3.22 8.31 -6.13
C ASP A 102 -3.80 9.72 -6.23
N THR A 103 -3.44 10.63 -5.30
CA THR A 103 -3.79 12.06 -5.42
C THR A 103 -3.14 12.71 -6.63
N ASN A 104 -1.92 12.28 -7.00
CA ASN A 104 -1.25 12.77 -8.20
C ASN A 104 -1.98 12.31 -9.47
N VAL A 105 -2.42 11.06 -9.54
CA VAL A 105 -3.21 10.53 -10.68
C VAL A 105 -4.58 11.21 -10.77
N ALA A 106 -5.25 11.44 -9.64
CA ALA A 106 -6.55 12.07 -9.55
C ALA A 106 -6.51 13.60 -9.67
N SER A 107 -5.35 14.21 -9.74
CA SER A 107 -5.11 15.66 -9.59
C SER A 107 -5.98 16.53 -10.51
N ASP A 108 -6.17 16.15 -11.78
CA ASP A 108 -6.98 16.91 -12.71
C ASP A 108 -8.46 16.87 -12.32
N ALA A 109 -9.02 15.69 -12.08
CA ALA A 109 -10.40 15.53 -11.65
C ALA A 109 -10.70 16.28 -10.34
N LEU A 110 -9.78 16.19 -9.36
CA LEU A 110 -9.91 16.86 -8.07
C LEU A 110 -9.79 18.40 -8.20
N ALA A 111 -8.93 18.90 -9.07
CA ALA A 111 -8.79 20.33 -9.32
C ALA A 111 -10.07 20.90 -9.97
N ASN A 112 -10.67 20.18 -10.93
CA ASN A 112 -11.94 20.53 -11.53
C ASN A 112 -13.07 20.54 -10.48
N LEU A 113 -13.17 19.49 -9.67
CA LEU A 113 -14.18 19.39 -8.59
C LEU A 113 -14.03 20.54 -7.58
N ALA A 114 -12.81 20.83 -7.14
CA ALA A 114 -12.54 21.91 -6.21
C ALA A 114 -12.81 23.30 -6.81
N SER A 115 -12.59 23.48 -8.11
CA SER A 115 -12.92 24.74 -8.80
C SER A 115 -14.44 24.95 -8.84
N GLY A 116 -15.19 24.05 -9.46
CA GLY A 116 -16.65 24.15 -9.58
C GLY A 116 -17.38 24.08 -8.24
N GLY A 117 -16.79 23.39 -7.26
CA GLY A 117 -17.41 23.12 -5.97
C GLY A 117 -18.53 22.09 -6.05
N VAL A 118 -19.16 21.85 -4.92
CA VAL A 118 -20.17 20.81 -4.74
C VAL A 118 -21.44 21.37 -4.08
N THR A 119 -22.57 20.78 -4.40
CA THR A 119 -23.87 21.07 -3.75
C THR A 119 -24.15 20.05 -2.65
N GLY A 120 -23.86 18.78 -2.92
CA GLY A 120 -23.88 17.71 -1.92
C GLY A 120 -22.54 17.52 -1.26
N GLY A 121 -22.51 16.72 -0.20
CA GLY A 121 -21.26 16.40 0.50
C GLY A 121 -20.34 15.52 -0.36
N ALA A 122 -19.10 15.93 -0.56
CA ALA A 122 -18.09 15.17 -1.30
C ALA A 122 -16.86 14.91 -0.42
N MET A 123 -16.54 13.64 -0.22
CA MET A 123 -15.45 13.22 0.66
C MET A 123 -14.41 12.36 -0.07
N LEU A 124 -13.15 12.72 0.08
CA LEU A 124 -12.01 11.93 -0.34
C LEU A 124 -11.40 11.26 0.90
N ILE A 125 -11.42 9.94 0.98
CA ILE A 125 -10.82 9.18 2.10
C ILE A 125 -9.46 8.68 1.62
N VAL A 126 -8.40 9.30 2.09
CA VAL A 126 -7.03 9.00 1.64
C VAL A 126 -6.24 8.28 2.74
N GLY A 127 -5.61 7.18 2.34
CA GLY A 127 -4.71 6.45 3.25
C GLY A 127 -3.29 7.01 3.17
N GLU A 128 -2.73 7.44 4.29
CA GLU A 128 -1.38 8.01 4.33
C GLU A 128 -0.44 7.19 5.20
N ASP A 129 0.79 6.98 4.71
CA ASP A 129 1.84 6.26 5.42
C ASP A 129 3.19 6.95 5.18
N TYR A 130 3.92 7.17 6.27
CA TYR A 130 5.29 7.66 6.26
C TYR A 130 6.24 6.57 6.75
N GLY A 131 7.52 6.77 6.50
CA GLY A 131 8.56 5.92 7.04
C GLY A 131 9.20 4.96 6.03
N GLU A 132 10.25 4.30 6.46
CA GLU A 132 11.01 3.37 5.65
C GLU A 132 10.18 2.12 5.29
N GLY A 133 10.11 1.82 4.00
CA GLY A 133 9.42 0.63 3.49
C GLY A 133 7.90 0.73 3.41
N SER A 134 7.29 1.86 3.75
CA SER A 134 5.85 2.08 3.69
C SER A 134 5.40 2.56 2.31
N SER A 135 5.84 3.73 1.88
CA SER A 135 5.51 4.31 0.58
C SER A 135 6.70 4.39 -0.35
N ILE A 136 6.44 4.29 -1.65
CA ILE A 136 7.46 4.47 -2.69
C ILE A 136 7.94 5.92 -2.80
N MET A 137 7.11 6.87 -2.39
CA MET A 137 7.43 8.30 -2.28
C MET A 137 6.95 8.82 -0.93
N GLN A 138 7.67 9.77 -0.38
CA GLN A 138 7.33 10.45 0.89
C GLN A 138 6.75 11.83 0.56
N GLU A 139 5.48 11.85 0.14
CA GLU A 139 4.70 13.06 -0.15
C GLU A 139 3.53 13.19 0.81
N ARG A 140 2.99 14.39 0.93
CA ARG A 140 1.89 14.72 1.83
C ARG A 140 0.63 15.10 1.07
N SER A 141 -0.50 14.54 1.47
CA SER A 141 -1.83 14.99 1.03
C SER A 141 -2.08 16.46 1.34
N HIS A 142 -1.44 17.00 2.36
CA HIS A 142 -1.53 18.41 2.76
C HIS A 142 -1.16 19.38 1.62
N ALA A 143 -0.08 19.09 0.88
CA ALA A 143 0.33 19.89 -0.27
C ALA A 143 -0.76 19.95 -1.35
N PHE A 144 -1.43 18.82 -1.60
CA PHE A 144 -2.54 18.76 -2.54
C PHE A 144 -3.75 19.56 -2.04
N ALA A 145 -4.11 19.40 -0.78
CA ALA A 145 -5.20 20.13 -0.15
C ALA A 145 -5.02 21.66 -0.26
N MET A 146 -3.82 22.14 0.03
CA MET A 146 -3.46 23.55 -0.13
C MET A 146 -3.53 24.02 -1.57
N LYS A 147 -2.93 23.28 -2.51
CA LYS A 147 -2.92 23.62 -3.95
C LYS A 147 -4.34 23.79 -4.51
N SER A 148 -5.22 22.85 -4.18
CA SER A 148 -6.56 22.77 -4.75
C SER A 148 -7.64 23.44 -3.88
N GLN A 149 -7.29 23.84 -2.67
CA GLN A 149 -8.19 24.39 -1.65
C GLN A 149 -9.34 23.43 -1.34
N VAL A 150 -8.97 22.20 -0.98
CA VAL A 150 -9.83 21.14 -0.45
C VAL A 150 -9.57 21.06 1.05
N TRP A 151 -10.59 20.99 1.88
CA TRP A 151 -10.40 20.97 3.32
C TRP A 151 -9.81 19.64 3.77
N LEU A 152 -8.84 19.67 4.67
CA LEU A 152 -8.11 18.48 5.12
C LEU A 152 -8.39 18.18 6.59
N ILE A 153 -8.93 16.99 6.84
CA ILE A 153 -9.22 16.45 8.16
C ILE A 153 -8.21 15.35 8.47
N ASP A 154 -7.49 15.45 9.57
CA ASP A 154 -6.59 14.44 10.12
C ASP A 154 -7.01 14.14 11.58
N PRO A 155 -8.00 13.25 11.80
CA PRO A 155 -8.63 13.07 13.11
C PRO A 155 -7.74 12.30 14.09
N ARG A 156 -7.99 12.48 15.37
CA ARG A 156 -7.38 11.63 16.39
C ARG A 156 -7.65 10.15 16.10
N PRO A 157 -6.63 9.26 16.22
CA PRO A 157 -6.76 7.85 15.85
C PRO A 157 -7.48 7.02 16.93
N ASN A 158 -8.77 7.28 17.10
CA ASN A 158 -9.73 6.49 17.87
C ASN A 158 -11.08 6.47 17.13
N LEU A 159 -11.89 5.43 17.35
CA LEU A 159 -13.11 5.26 16.56
C LEU A 159 -14.12 6.40 16.72
N PRO A 160 -14.43 6.92 17.91
CA PRO A 160 -15.35 8.04 18.06
C PRO A 160 -14.93 9.28 17.27
N SER A 161 -13.64 9.65 17.31
CA SER A 161 -13.12 10.81 16.56
C SER A 161 -13.15 10.59 15.05
N ILE A 162 -12.81 9.38 14.59
CA ILE A 162 -12.86 9.03 13.16
C ILE A 162 -14.30 9.08 12.64
N VAL A 163 -15.27 8.50 13.36
CA VAL A 163 -16.69 8.52 12.98
C VAL A 163 -17.20 9.96 12.94
N HIS A 164 -16.92 10.75 13.98
CA HIS A 164 -17.26 12.16 14.03
C HIS A 164 -16.69 12.97 12.86
N ALA A 165 -15.42 12.68 12.49
CA ALA A 165 -14.76 13.32 11.35
C ALA A 165 -15.41 13.00 10.01
N VAL A 166 -15.91 11.78 9.80
CA VAL A 166 -16.67 11.42 8.60
C VAL A 166 -18.00 12.19 8.55
N GLU A 167 -18.75 12.19 9.65
CA GLU A 167 -20.06 12.85 9.73
C GLU A 167 -19.92 14.37 9.55
N LYS A 168 -19.05 15.01 10.32
CA LYS A 168 -18.81 16.45 10.23
C LYS A 168 -18.09 16.85 8.94
N GLY A 169 -17.32 15.95 8.34
CA GLY A 169 -16.71 16.18 7.03
C GLY A 169 -17.74 16.35 5.92
N PHE A 170 -18.81 15.56 5.89
CA PHE A 170 -19.91 15.80 4.94
C PHE A 170 -20.63 17.11 5.21
N GLU A 171 -20.94 17.40 6.46
CA GLU A 171 -21.58 18.66 6.84
C GLU A 171 -20.71 19.89 6.49
N LEU A 172 -19.39 19.81 6.73
CA LEU A 172 -18.43 20.85 6.35
C LEU A 172 -18.37 21.05 4.83
N SER A 173 -18.38 19.94 4.07
CA SER A 173 -18.40 19.96 2.61
C SER A 173 -19.65 20.69 2.10
N GLU A 174 -20.82 20.37 2.64
CA GLU A 174 -22.10 20.98 2.30
C GLU A 174 -22.16 22.45 2.70
N ALA A 175 -21.75 22.80 3.93
CA ALA A 175 -21.76 24.17 4.44
C ALA A 175 -20.84 25.11 3.69
N SER A 176 -19.74 24.60 3.12
CA SER A 176 -18.75 25.40 2.39
C SER A 176 -18.73 25.16 0.89
N ASN A 177 -19.63 24.33 0.35
CA ASN A 177 -19.67 23.94 -1.06
C ASN A 177 -18.31 23.47 -1.62
N THR A 178 -17.52 22.82 -0.80
CA THR A 178 -16.15 22.41 -1.14
C THR A 178 -15.92 20.95 -0.75
N PRO A 179 -15.27 20.14 -1.59
CA PRO A 179 -14.93 18.76 -1.20
C PRO A 179 -14.00 18.75 0.03
N VAL A 180 -14.10 17.68 0.82
CA VAL A 180 -13.29 17.43 2.03
C VAL A 180 -12.43 16.22 1.84
N MET A 181 -11.18 16.29 2.26
CA MET A 181 -10.25 15.18 2.30
C MET A 181 -10.10 14.69 3.74
N LEU A 182 -10.44 13.45 3.99
CA LEU A 182 -10.21 12.75 5.26
C LEU A 182 -8.93 11.92 5.13
N GLU A 183 -7.88 12.35 5.83
CA GLU A 183 -6.61 11.64 5.92
C GLU A 183 -6.70 10.56 6.99
N LEU A 184 -6.45 9.32 6.62
CA LEU A 184 -6.34 8.19 7.55
C LEU A 184 -4.92 7.64 7.52
N ARG A 185 -4.18 7.90 8.58
CA ARG A 185 -2.85 7.31 8.75
C ARG A 185 -2.96 5.81 8.94
N ILE A 186 -1.92 5.06 8.58
CA ILE A 186 -1.90 3.59 8.71
C ILE A 186 -2.39 3.11 10.10
N ARG A 187 -2.02 3.83 11.17
CA ARG A 187 -2.46 3.48 12.53
C ARG A 187 -3.96 3.68 12.72
N ALA A 188 -4.56 4.71 12.14
CA ALA A 188 -5.98 4.97 12.18
C ALA A 188 -6.78 3.91 11.39
N CYS A 189 -6.26 3.45 10.25
CA CYS A 189 -6.88 2.37 9.47
C CYS A 189 -7.07 1.10 10.30
N HIS A 190 -6.10 0.76 11.15
CA HIS A 190 -6.05 -0.51 11.88
C HIS A 190 -6.27 -0.39 13.39
N VAL A 191 -6.62 0.80 13.89
CA VAL A 191 -6.97 0.95 15.32
C VAL A 191 -8.23 0.18 15.64
N HIS A 192 -8.23 -0.52 16.77
CA HIS A 192 -9.41 -1.18 17.30
C HIS A 192 -10.01 -0.37 18.45
N GLY A 193 -11.32 -0.31 18.51
CA GLY A 193 -12.03 0.44 19.55
C GLY A 193 -13.52 0.19 19.50
N ARG A 194 -14.26 1.08 20.15
CA ARG A 194 -15.72 1.05 20.22
C ARG A 194 -16.31 2.46 20.10
N PHE A 195 -17.54 2.53 19.65
CA PHE A 195 -18.36 3.75 19.66
C PHE A 195 -19.85 3.39 19.63
N PRO A 196 -20.74 4.26 20.17
CA PRO A 196 -22.19 4.10 20.04
C PRO A 196 -22.61 4.30 18.59
N THR A 197 -23.39 3.38 18.06
CA THR A 197 -23.87 3.45 16.67
C THR A 197 -25.18 4.23 16.57
N ARG A 198 -25.47 4.65 15.34
CA ARG A 198 -26.78 5.17 14.92
C ARG A 198 -27.30 4.34 13.76
N ASP A 199 -28.60 4.45 13.48
CA ASP A 199 -29.21 3.80 12.32
C ASP A 199 -28.53 4.23 11.02
N ASN A 200 -28.46 3.31 10.08
CA ASN A 200 -28.05 3.62 8.72
C ASN A 200 -29.12 4.46 8.03
N VAL A 201 -28.72 5.52 7.33
CA VAL A 201 -29.62 6.47 6.70
C VAL A 201 -29.71 6.20 5.20
N ARG A 202 -30.92 5.99 4.70
CA ARG A 202 -31.17 6.05 3.25
C ARG A 202 -31.20 7.50 2.79
N PRO A 203 -30.52 7.85 1.69
CA PRO A 203 -30.57 9.21 1.16
C PRO A 203 -32.01 9.62 0.81
N ASN A 204 -32.42 10.80 1.23
CA ASN A 204 -33.73 11.35 0.87
C ASN A 204 -33.82 11.73 -0.62
N PHE A 205 -32.70 12.16 -1.20
CA PHE A 205 -32.55 12.40 -2.64
C PHE A 205 -31.61 11.32 -3.17
N THR A 206 -32.05 10.59 -4.19
CA THR A 206 -31.35 9.39 -4.69
C THR A 206 -30.68 9.64 -6.03
N LEU A 207 -29.78 8.76 -6.43
CA LEU A 207 -29.21 8.76 -7.79
C LEU A 207 -30.31 8.63 -8.87
N LYS A 208 -31.38 7.86 -8.57
CA LYS A 208 -32.55 7.76 -9.46
C LYS A 208 -33.21 9.10 -9.67
N ASP A 209 -33.44 9.86 -8.60
CA ASP A 209 -34.06 11.20 -8.69
C ASP A 209 -33.21 12.16 -9.51
N ALA A 210 -31.87 12.05 -9.39
CA ALA A 210 -30.95 12.85 -10.20
C ALA A 210 -31.02 12.51 -11.70
N ILE A 211 -31.16 11.22 -12.05
CA ILE A 211 -31.27 10.75 -13.43
C ILE A 211 -32.62 11.14 -14.04
N GLU A 212 -33.71 10.99 -13.28
CA GLU A 212 -35.05 11.29 -13.74
C GLU A 212 -35.30 12.82 -13.87
N ASN A 213 -34.60 13.62 -13.07
CA ASN A 213 -34.73 15.08 -13.04
C ASN A 213 -33.37 15.78 -13.20
N PRO A 214 -32.73 15.71 -14.36
CA PRO A 214 -31.39 16.23 -14.58
C PRO A 214 -31.33 17.75 -14.43
N LYS A 215 -30.45 18.22 -13.53
CA LYS A 215 -30.14 19.64 -13.32
C LYS A 215 -28.95 20.06 -14.17
N ARG A 216 -29.00 21.30 -14.67
CA ARG A 216 -27.91 21.92 -15.43
C ARG A 216 -27.61 23.28 -14.83
N ASP A 217 -26.44 23.39 -14.21
CA ASP A 217 -25.97 24.67 -13.68
C ASP A 217 -24.65 25.04 -14.38
N VAL A 218 -24.75 25.99 -15.30
CA VAL A 218 -23.58 26.47 -16.07
C VAL A 218 -22.55 27.18 -15.17
N ASN A 219 -22.98 27.67 -13.99
CA ASN A 219 -22.07 28.34 -13.07
C ASN A 219 -21.17 27.35 -12.31
N ARG A 220 -21.46 26.04 -12.35
CA ARG A 220 -20.60 24.97 -11.78
C ARG A 220 -19.66 24.38 -12.80
N ILE A 221 -19.77 24.75 -14.08
CA ILE A 221 -18.88 24.23 -15.14
C ILE A 221 -17.58 25.01 -15.14
N VAL A 222 -16.46 24.28 -15.16
CA VAL A 222 -15.11 24.86 -15.19
C VAL A 222 -14.78 25.33 -16.61
N LEU A 223 -15.29 26.52 -16.95
CA LEU A 223 -15.17 27.19 -18.25
C LEU A 223 -15.10 28.70 -18.03
N PRO A 224 -14.26 29.46 -18.73
CA PRO A 224 -14.30 30.91 -18.68
C PRO A 224 -15.65 31.46 -19.17
N PRO A 225 -16.24 32.47 -18.53
CA PRO A 225 -15.71 33.23 -17.39
C PRO A 225 -16.01 32.63 -16.00
N ALA A 226 -16.78 31.53 -15.91
CA ALA A 226 -17.17 30.93 -14.63
C ALA A 226 -15.99 30.52 -13.78
N SER A 227 -14.89 30.04 -14.38
CA SER A 227 -13.68 29.67 -13.65
C SER A 227 -13.07 30.80 -12.82
N TYR A 228 -13.15 32.05 -13.29
CA TYR A 228 -12.74 33.23 -12.51
C TYR A 228 -13.70 33.50 -11.35
N LEU A 229 -14.99 33.34 -11.57
CA LEU A 229 -16.01 33.50 -10.50
C LEU A 229 -15.81 32.43 -9.41
N HIS A 230 -15.44 31.20 -9.78
CA HIS A 230 -15.12 30.14 -8.82
C HIS A 230 -13.92 30.52 -7.92
N GLU A 231 -12.90 31.17 -8.46
CA GLU A 231 -11.77 31.64 -7.67
C GLU A 231 -12.21 32.68 -6.63
N GLN A 232 -13.06 33.63 -7.04
CA GLN A 232 -13.64 34.63 -6.13
C GLN A 232 -14.53 33.94 -5.06
N GLU A 233 -15.37 33.00 -5.46
CA GLU A 233 -16.19 32.23 -4.53
C GLU A 233 -15.36 31.46 -3.50
N LYS A 234 -14.27 30.81 -3.92
CA LYS A 234 -13.37 30.10 -3.01
C LYS A 234 -12.85 31.00 -1.89
N THR A 235 -12.42 32.20 -2.23
CA THR A 235 -11.77 33.11 -1.27
C THR A 235 -12.77 33.92 -0.43
N HIS A 236 -13.89 34.34 -0.99
CA HIS A 236 -14.80 35.27 -0.33
C HIS A 236 -16.01 34.57 0.31
N THR A 237 -16.33 33.35 -0.10
CA THR A 237 -17.54 32.64 0.38
C THR A 237 -17.18 31.31 1.01
N ARG A 238 -16.51 30.40 0.27
CA ARG A 238 -16.29 29.02 0.71
C ARG A 238 -15.30 28.93 1.87
N TRP A 239 -14.19 29.65 1.80
CA TRP A 239 -13.20 29.72 2.88
C TRP A 239 -13.77 30.26 4.18
N PRO A 240 -14.41 31.45 4.21
CA PRO A 240 -15.05 31.95 5.44
C PRO A 240 -16.11 31.03 6.00
N ALA A 241 -16.92 30.39 5.14
CA ALA A 241 -17.91 29.41 5.57
C ALA A 241 -17.28 28.19 6.23
N ALA A 242 -16.19 27.68 5.68
CA ALA A 242 -15.45 26.56 6.29
C ALA A 242 -14.85 26.93 7.64
N VAL A 243 -14.16 28.06 7.75
CA VAL A 243 -13.59 28.56 9.02
C VAL A 243 -14.68 28.73 10.08
N LYS A 244 -15.79 29.35 9.71
CA LYS A 244 -16.95 29.52 10.61
C LYS A 244 -17.48 28.16 11.08
N PHE A 245 -17.68 27.20 10.19
CA PHE A 245 -18.17 25.86 10.54
C PHE A 245 -17.21 25.14 11.49
N ILE A 246 -15.90 25.20 11.23
CA ILE A 246 -14.86 24.59 12.07
C ILE A 246 -14.96 25.13 13.51
N GLN A 247 -15.09 26.45 13.67
CA GLN A 247 -15.20 27.11 14.97
C GLN A 247 -16.50 26.79 15.68
N GLU A 248 -17.66 26.89 14.99
CA GLU A 248 -18.97 26.65 15.57
C GLU A 248 -19.15 25.21 16.04
N HIS A 249 -18.56 24.24 15.34
CA HIS A 249 -18.62 22.83 15.69
C HIS A 249 -17.41 22.34 16.51
N GLN A 250 -16.48 23.24 16.86
CA GLN A 250 -15.29 22.93 17.67
C GLN A 250 -14.54 21.69 17.14
N LEU A 251 -14.29 21.65 15.83
CA LEU A 251 -13.68 20.48 15.20
C LEU A 251 -12.22 20.26 15.63
N ASN A 252 -11.51 21.35 15.99
CA ASN A 252 -10.22 21.28 16.64
C ASN A 252 -10.40 21.23 18.17
N GLU A 253 -9.45 20.65 18.90
CA GLU A 253 -9.58 20.40 20.32
C GLU A 253 -8.48 21.08 21.12
N PHE A 254 -8.83 21.56 22.30
CA PHE A 254 -7.93 22.25 23.22
C PHE A 254 -7.95 21.56 24.59
N PHE A 255 -6.75 21.34 25.14
CA PHE A 255 -6.61 20.75 26.47
C PHE A 255 -5.67 21.63 27.32
N SER A 256 -6.08 21.92 28.55
CA SER A 256 -5.25 22.63 29.56
C SER A 256 -4.63 23.95 29.07
N GLU A 257 -5.37 24.75 28.28
CA GLU A 257 -4.87 25.93 27.56
C GLU A 257 -4.07 26.92 28.40
N GLU A 258 -4.45 27.14 29.64
CA GLU A 258 -3.88 28.15 30.55
C GLU A 258 -2.85 27.59 31.55
N ALA A 259 -2.61 26.28 31.55
CA ALA A 259 -1.80 25.62 32.59
C ALA A 259 -0.31 26.00 32.57
N GLN A 260 0.23 26.36 31.37
CA GLN A 260 1.64 26.73 31.21
C GLN A 260 1.77 27.90 30.21
N ASP A 261 2.91 28.59 30.27
CA ASP A 261 3.27 29.65 29.32
C ASP A 261 3.99 29.14 28.05
N PHE A 262 3.86 27.86 27.78
CA PHE A 262 4.25 27.19 26.54
C PHE A 262 3.16 26.15 26.14
N GLY A 263 3.23 25.61 24.95
CA GLY A 263 2.24 24.64 24.51
C GLY A 263 2.72 23.77 23.35
N ILE A 264 1.90 22.76 23.01
CA ILE A 264 2.15 21.86 21.89
C ILE A 264 0.94 21.92 20.95
N VAL A 265 1.21 22.22 19.69
CA VAL A 265 0.26 22.08 18.58
C VAL A 265 0.61 20.81 17.81
N MET A 266 -0.36 20.02 17.44
CA MET A 266 -0.12 18.78 16.72
C MET A 266 -1.22 18.46 15.71
N GLN A 267 -0.89 17.73 14.65
CA GLN A 267 -1.87 17.07 13.80
C GLN A 267 -2.63 16.02 14.60
N GLY A 268 -3.95 15.90 14.38
CA GLY A 268 -4.82 15.00 15.14
C GLY A 268 -4.33 13.55 15.13
N GLY A 269 -3.89 13.05 13.96
CA GLY A 269 -3.36 11.70 13.81
C GLY A 269 -2.13 11.37 14.66
N LEU A 270 -1.44 12.38 15.22
CA LEU A 270 -0.27 12.22 16.10
C LEU A 270 -0.61 12.25 17.59
N TYR A 271 -1.85 12.54 17.95
CA TYR A 271 -2.29 12.72 19.35
C TYR A 271 -1.84 11.58 20.27
N ASN A 272 -2.12 10.33 19.91
CA ASN A 272 -1.78 9.18 20.74
C ASN A 272 -0.27 9.06 20.99
N GLY A 273 0.55 9.39 19.98
CA GLY A 273 2.01 9.40 20.10
C GLY A 273 2.53 10.48 21.04
N VAL A 274 1.97 11.69 20.95
CA VAL A 274 2.32 12.82 21.82
C VAL A 274 1.92 12.55 23.26
N VAL A 275 0.68 12.11 23.50
CA VAL A 275 0.21 11.76 24.84
C VAL A 275 1.05 10.64 25.45
N ARG A 276 1.40 9.62 24.66
CA ARG A 276 2.29 8.54 25.12
C ARG A 276 3.68 9.06 25.49
N ALA A 277 4.22 9.99 24.74
CA ALA A 277 5.50 10.63 25.08
C ALA A 277 5.39 11.42 26.41
N LEU A 278 4.31 12.17 26.62
CA LEU A 278 4.04 12.86 27.89
C LEU A 278 3.88 11.89 29.07
N GLN A 279 3.19 10.77 28.89
CA GLN A 279 3.10 9.70 29.90
C GLN A 279 4.49 9.16 30.29
N LEU A 280 5.33 8.87 29.31
CA LEU A 280 6.69 8.38 29.54
C LEU A 280 7.59 9.42 30.26
N LEU A 281 7.28 10.70 30.12
CA LEU A 281 7.92 11.79 30.84
C LEU A 281 7.27 12.06 32.21
N GLY A 282 6.22 11.34 32.60
CA GLY A 282 5.47 11.57 33.86
C GLY A 282 4.63 12.86 33.83
N LEU A 283 4.33 13.38 32.63
CA LEU A 283 3.59 14.64 32.41
C LEU A 283 2.14 14.42 31.98
N ALA A 284 1.70 13.18 31.87
CA ALA A 284 0.32 12.79 31.66
C ALA A 284 0.00 11.55 32.48
N ASP A 285 -1.25 11.42 32.94
CA ASP A 285 -1.73 10.23 33.62
C ASP A 285 -2.04 9.07 32.62
N ASP A 286 -2.47 7.92 33.15
CA ASP A 286 -2.78 6.73 32.35
C ASP A 286 -3.94 6.95 31.36
N PHE A 287 -4.78 7.94 31.58
CA PHE A 287 -5.92 8.32 30.75
C PHE A 287 -5.60 9.46 29.77
N GLY A 288 -4.35 9.97 29.80
CA GLY A 288 -3.88 11.05 28.92
C GLY A 288 -4.19 12.46 29.41
N LYS A 289 -4.68 12.63 30.63
CA LYS A 289 -4.85 13.96 31.24
C LYS A 289 -3.48 14.54 31.56
N THR A 290 -3.25 15.80 31.14
CA THR A 290 -1.97 16.50 31.28
C THR A 290 -2.20 17.97 31.60
N ASP A 291 -1.24 18.59 32.31
CA ASP A 291 -1.18 20.04 32.50
C ASP A 291 -0.30 20.74 31.44
N ILE A 292 0.13 20.03 30.42
CA ILE A 292 0.76 20.63 29.25
C ILE A 292 -0.33 21.10 28.30
N PRO A 293 -0.38 22.38 27.91
CA PRO A 293 -1.35 22.88 26.95
C PRO A 293 -1.20 22.21 25.58
N LEU A 294 -2.28 21.60 25.10
CA LEU A 294 -2.33 20.93 23.82
C LEU A 294 -3.37 21.59 22.92
N TYR A 295 -3.00 21.84 21.68
CA TYR A 295 -3.91 22.19 20.60
C TYR A 295 -3.85 21.12 19.51
N VAL A 296 -4.94 20.39 19.34
CA VAL A 296 -5.06 19.26 18.41
C VAL A 296 -5.78 19.74 17.16
N LEU A 297 -5.06 19.75 16.05
CA LEU A 297 -5.57 20.08 14.74
C LEU A 297 -6.20 18.82 14.12
N ASN A 298 -7.50 18.62 14.33
CA ASN A 298 -8.26 17.63 13.55
C ASN A 298 -8.54 18.17 12.14
N ILE A 299 -8.59 19.50 11.97
CA ILE A 299 -8.58 20.16 10.67
C ILE A 299 -7.19 20.78 10.48
N THR A 300 -6.41 20.22 9.58
CA THR A 300 -5.06 20.70 9.29
C THR A 300 -5.03 21.71 8.14
N TYR A 301 -6.12 21.83 7.37
CA TYR A 301 -6.33 22.87 6.35
C TYR A 301 -7.83 23.09 6.11
N PRO A 302 -8.35 24.35 6.20
CA PRO A 302 -7.61 25.57 6.51
C PRO A 302 -7.23 25.65 7.99
N LEU A 303 -6.16 26.35 8.31
CA LEU A 303 -5.88 26.74 9.69
C LEU A 303 -6.81 27.89 10.11
N VAL A 304 -7.18 27.90 11.38
CA VAL A 304 -8.10 28.92 11.94
C VAL A 304 -7.29 29.94 12.72
N ASP A 305 -7.08 31.11 12.11
CA ASP A 305 -6.25 32.19 12.66
C ASP A 305 -6.60 32.56 14.10
N ASP A 306 -7.89 32.69 14.42
CA ASP A 306 -8.36 33.12 15.74
C ASP A 306 -8.11 32.07 16.81
N GLU A 307 -8.17 30.79 16.48
CA GLU A 307 -7.81 29.69 17.40
C GLU A 307 -6.31 29.77 17.76
N PHE A 308 -5.44 30.01 16.76
CA PHE A 308 -4.00 30.17 17.01
C PHE A 308 -3.70 31.42 17.84
N LYS A 309 -4.35 32.56 17.54
CA LYS A 309 -4.22 33.81 18.32
C LYS A 309 -4.61 33.55 19.78
N ARG A 310 -5.76 32.91 20.01
CA ARG A 310 -6.23 32.58 21.35
C ARG A 310 -5.24 31.67 22.08
N PHE A 311 -4.86 30.56 21.48
CA PHE A 311 -3.98 29.55 22.09
C PHE A 311 -2.58 30.11 22.39
N CYS A 312 -2.03 30.94 21.51
CA CYS A 312 -0.67 31.46 21.64
C CYS A 312 -0.58 32.73 22.51
N THR A 313 -1.71 33.38 22.83
CA THR A 313 -1.70 34.58 23.70
C THR A 313 -1.12 34.23 25.08
N GLY A 314 -0.10 34.96 25.50
CA GLY A 314 0.61 34.75 26.77
C GLY A 314 1.61 33.60 26.78
N LYS A 315 1.76 32.86 25.69
CA LYS A 315 2.74 31.77 25.59
C LYS A 315 4.09 32.26 25.05
N ARG A 316 5.19 31.89 25.73
CA ARG A 316 6.55 32.14 25.29
C ARG A 316 7.03 31.22 24.20
N GLY A 317 6.57 29.94 24.20
CA GLY A 317 7.01 28.91 23.27
C GLY A 317 5.89 27.98 22.80
N LEU A 318 6.01 27.55 21.58
CA LEU A 318 5.10 26.61 20.93
C LEU A 318 5.90 25.52 20.22
N LEU A 319 5.62 24.24 20.54
CA LEU A 319 6.12 23.12 19.75
C LEU A 319 5.07 22.74 18.70
N VAL A 320 5.44 22.75 17.44
CA VAL A 320 4.63 22.27 16.32
C VAL A 320 5.03 20.83 16.00
N VAL A 321 4.14 19.88 16.25
CA VAL A 321 4.33 18.46 15.93
C VAL A 321 3.65 18.19 14.61
N GLU A 322 4.40 18.33 13.53
CA GLU A 322 3.99 18.17 12.14
C GLU A 322 4.83 17.08 11.47
N GLU A 323 4.22 15.95 11.11
CA GLU A 323 4.89 14.84 10.44
C GLU A 323 4.95 15.04 8.92
N GLY A 324 6.03 14.55 8.32
CA GLY A 324 6.30 14.72 6.89
C GLY A 324 6.90 16.07 6.54
N GLN A 325 7.21 16.28 5.28
CA GLN A 325 7.86 17.47 4.75
C GLN A 325 7.10 17.98 3.50
N PRO A 326 7.17 19.28 3.16
CA PRO A 326 7.71 20.42 3.93
C PRO A 326 6.85 20.77 5.16
N ASP A 327 7.34 21.73 5.92
CA ASP A 327 6.77 22.26 7.16
C ASP A 327 5.63 23.27 6.93
N PHE A 328 4.58 22.87 6.24
CA PHE A 328 3.48 23.75 5.82
C PHE A 328 2.71 24.38 6.99
N ILE A 329 2.44 23.60 8.05
CA ILE A 329 1.71 24.06 9.22
C ILE A 329 2.57 25.04 9.99
N GLU A 330 3.83 24.70 10.25
CA GLU A 330 4.79 25.57 10.94
C GLU A 330 4.95 26.93 10.24
N GLN A 331 5.16 26.93 8.92
CA GLN A 331 5.26 28.16 8.11
C GLN A 331 3.99 29.02 8.19
N ASN A 332 2.81 28.41 8.11
CA ASN A 332 1.55 29.13 8.23
C ASN A 332 1.34 29.72 9.62
N ILE A 333 1.70 28.99 10.70
CA ILE A 333 1.63 29.49 12.08
C ILE A 333 2.54 30.71 12.24
N HIS A 334 3.76 30.69 11.70
CA HIS A 334 4.65 31.87 11.69
C HIS A 334 3.95 33.09 11.06
N SER A 335 3.30 32.91 9.92
CA SER A 335 2.57 33.99 9.24
C SER A 335 1.40 34.51 10.07
N ILE A 336 0.61 33.60 10.68
CA ILE A 336 -0.55 33.95 11.51
C ILE A 336 -0.10 34.76 12.74
N LEU A 337 0.89 34.28 13.48
CA LEU A 337 1.38 34.95 14.69
C LEU A 337 2.04 36.29 14.40
N HIS A 338 2.82 36.37 13.31
CA HIS A 338 3.41 37.64 12.88
C HIS A 338 2.35 38.70 12.55
N LYS A 339 1.32 38.33 11.78
CA LYS A 339 0.18 39.21 11.47
C LYS A 339 -0.60 39.64 12.71
N ALA A 340 -0.66 38.77 13.73
CA ALA A 340 -1.32 39.02 15.00
C ALA A 340 -0.48 39.85 15.99
N GLY A 341 0.79 40.12 15.67
CA GLY A 341 1.74 40.82 16.57
C GLY A 341 2.12 39.98 17.82
N LEU A 342 2.03 38.66 17.74
CA LEU A 342 2.39 37.75 18.83
C LEU A 342 3.86 37.33 18.72
N ASN A 343 4.57 37.34 19.87
CA ASN A 343 6.01 37.04 19.94
C ASN A 343 6.29 35.60 20.46
N THR A 344 5.35 34.69 20.35
CA THR A 344 5.53 33.30 20.74
C THR A 344 6.60 32.64 19.87
N GLN A 345 7.63 32.08 20.51
CA GLN A 345 8.71 31.40 19.78
C GLN A 345 8.22 30.02 19.28
N ILE A 346 8.31 29.80 17.98
CA ILE A 346 7.88 28.53 17.36
C ILE A 346 9.09 27.59 17.26
N HIS A 347 8.86 26.37 17.67
CA HIS A 347 9.75 25.21 17.54
C HIS A 347 9.02 24.11 16.75
N GLY A 348 9.65 23.56 15.77
CA GLY A 348 9.07 22.47 14.95
C GLY A 348 10.19 21.61 14.39
N LYS A 349 10.47 21.74 13.09
CA LYS A 349 11.48 20.95 12.39
C LYS A 349 12.94 21.19 12.87
N GLY A 350 13.19 22.19 13.67
CA GLY A 350 14.48 22.39 14.36
C GLY A 350 14.65 21.46 15.59
N VAL A 351 13.56 21.00 16.18
CA VAL A 351 13.52 20.09 17.36
C VAL A 351 13.13 18.68 16.95
N LEU A 352 12.22 18.57 15.99
CA LEU A 352 11.78 17.32 15.39
C LEU A 352 12.42 17.14 14.00
N PRO A 353 12.62 15.91 13.51
CA PRO A 353 13.18 15.67 12.18
C PRO A 353 12.33 16.30 11.06
N MET A 354 12.97 16.79 9.99
CA MET A 354 12.29 17.34 8.84
C MET A 354 11.42 16.28 8.13
N GLY A 355 11.88 15.07 8.00
CA GLY A 355 11.21 13.97 7.31
C GLY A 355 11.17 12.69 8.12
N GLY A 356 10.51 11.68 7.57
CA GLY A 356 10.33 10.37 8.18
C GLY A 356 9.14 10.28 9.12
N GLU A 357 8.84 9.07 9.58
CA GLU A 357 7.74 8.79 10.50
C GLU A 357 8.06 9.29 11.92
N TYR A 358 7.10 9.94 12.55
CA TYR A 358 7.22 10.35 13.95
C TYR A 358 6.86 9.20 14.88
N THR A 359 7.81 8.29 15.05
CA THR A 359 7.70 7.18 15.99
C THR A 359 7.66 7.69 17.45
N GLY A 360 7.24 6.82 18.38
CA GLY A 360 7.24 7.16 19.81
C GLY A 360 8.60 7.64 20.33
N GLY A 361 9.70 7.10 19.81
CA GLY A 361 11.05 7.52 20.19
C GLY A 361 11.41 8.93 19.68
N VAL A 362 11.00 9.25 18.44
CA VAL A 362 11.18 10.58 17.85
C VAL A 362 10.41 11.64 18.65
N LEU A 363 9.11 11.36 18.91
CA LEU A 363 8.25 12.25 19.70
C LEU A 363 8.78 12.46 21.11
N LEU A 364 9.14 11.37 21.81
CA LEU A 364 9.68 11.45 23.15
C LEU A 364 10.94 12.33 23.24
N LYS A 365 11.87 12.16 22.29
CA LYS A 365 13.10 12.95 22.24
C LYS A 365 12.81 14.43 21.98
N GLY A 366 11.97 14.75 20.98
CA GLY A 366 11.63 16.13 20.62
C GLY A 366 10.84 16.85 21.72
N ILE A 367 9.80 16.22 22.27
CA ILE A 367 8.99 16.80 23.36
C ILE A 367 9.84 17.03 24.60
N ARG A 368 10.70 16.06 24.97
CA ARG A 368 11.64 16.25 26.07
C ARG A 368 12.59 17.43 25.88
N ALA A 369 13.15 17.57 24.69
CA ALA A 369 14.04 18.67 24.36
C ALA A 369 13.33 20.04 24.47
N PHE A 370 12.10 20.12 23.94
CA PHE A 370 11.29 21.33 24.01
C PHE A 370 10.91 21.68 25.47
N ILE A 371 10.37 20.73 26.24
CA ILE A 371 10.00 20.98 27.64
C ILE A 371 11.22 21.32 28.48
N GLY A 372 12.37 20.70 28.21
CA GLY A 372 13.65 21.03 28.88
C GLY A 372 14.10 22.48 28.68
N GLN A 373 13.71 23.10 27.59
CA GLN A 373 14.02 24.50 27.32
C GLN A 373 13.12 25.48 28.10
N TYR A 374 11.85 25.15 28.34
CA TYR A 374 10.85 26.03 28.94
C TYR A 374 10.57 25.73 30.42
N ALA A 375 10.63 24.47 30.80
CA ALA A 375 10.24 23.97 32.11
C ALA A 375 11.01 22.71 32.52
N ALA A 376 12.33 22.78 32.56
CA ALA A 376 13.23 21.67 32.88
C ALA A 376 12.90 20.99 34.21
N GLN A 377 12.34 21.74 35.17
CA GLN A 377 11.92 21.25 36.50
C GLN A 377 10.75 20.23 36.42
N LEU A 378 9.97 20.23 35.34
CA LEU A 378 8.90 19.27 35.14
C LEU A 378 9.42 17.90 34.66
N LEU A 379 10.63 17.84 34.17
CA LEU A 379 11.20 16.61 33.63
C LEU A 379 11.75 15.72 34.76
N PRO A 380 11.42 14.42 34.77
CA PRO A 380 11.93 13.50 35.78
C PRO A 380 13.44 13.27 35.60
N ALA A 381 14.17 13.28 36.72
CA ALA A 381 15.63 13.06 36.75
C ALA A 381 16.05 11.63 36.28
N THR A 382 15.13 10.67 36.29
CA THR A 382 15.43 9.23 36.24
C THR A 382 14.96 8.49 34.97
N VAL A 383 14.50 9.17 33.93
CA VAL A 383 14.09 8.50 32.65
C VAL A 383 15.24 7.70 32.01
N HIS A 384 16.47 7.91 32.43
CA HIS A 384 17.66 7.31 31.85
C HIS A 384 17.91 5.83 32.17
N ALA A 385 17.52 5.34 33.34
CA ALA A 385 17.96 3.99 33.78
C ALA A 385 17.19 2.83 33.12
N VAL A 386 15.89 2.98 32.92
CA VAL A 386 15.06 1.93 32.32
C VAL A 386 15.22 1.88 30.79
N GLN A 387 15.47 3.04 30.16
CA GLN A 387 15.71 3.10 28.70
C GLN A 387 17.08 2.59 28.30
N ALA A 388 18.14 2.86 29.07
CA ALA A 388 19.49 2.43 28.73
C ALA A 388 19.64 0.90 28.79
N SER A 389 19.08 0.25 29.82
CA SER A 389 19.13 -1.21 29.94
C SER A 389 18.28 -1.91 28.86
N ASN A 390 17.10 -1.38 28.56
CA ASN A 390 16.25 -1.94 27.49
C ASN A 390 16.83 -1.67 26.09
N GLN A 391 17.45 -0.51 25.85
CA GLN A 391 18.11 -0.22 24.57
C GLN A 391 19.35 -1.10 24.33
N LEU A 392 20.13 -1.39 25.37
CA LEU A 392 21.26 -2.33 25.26
C LEU A 392 20.78 -3.74 24.93
N ALA A 393 19.80 -4.25 25.66
CA ALA A 393 19.22 -5.57 25.39
C ALA A 393 18.53 -5.66 24.01
N ILE A 394 17.82 -4.61 23.58
CA ILE A 394 17.22 -4.53 22.25
C ILE A 394 18.30 -4.42 21.17
N SER A 395 19.37 -3.63 21.36
CA SER A 395 20.44 -3.49 20.38
C SER A 395 21.22 -4.79 20.20
N GLU A 396 21.48 -5.54 21.28
CA GLU A 396 22.09 -6.86 21.22
C GLU A 396 21.21 -7.89 20.52
N ALA A 397 19.91 -7.89 20.80
CA ALA A 397 18.94 -8.76 20.13
C ALA A 397 18.81 -8.41 18.64
N VAL A 398 18.75 -7.11 18.30
CA VAL A 398 18.65 -6.63 16.90
C VAL A 398 19.92 -6.94 16.13
N ALA A 399 21.11 -6.87 16.76
CA ALA A 399 22.37 -7.24 16.10
C ALA A 399 22.42 -8.72 15.69
N GLN A 400 21.62 -9.59 16.33
CA GLN A 400 21.49 -11.00 15.97
C GLN A 400 20.44 -11.27 14.88
N VAL A 401 19.61 -10.30 14.56
CA VAL A 401 18.58 -10.43 13.51
C VAL A 401 19.14 -9.92 12.18
N HIS A 402 19.33 -10.82 11.24
CA HIS A 402 19.77 -10.43 9.90
C HIS A 402 18.74 -9.53 9.21
N PRO A 403 19.19 -8.48 8.49
CA PRO A 403 18.33 -7.64 7.69
C PRO A 403 17.49 -8.48 6.72
N ARG A 404 16.20 -8.12 6.58
CA ARG A 404 15.27 -8.76 5.64
C ARG A 404 14.78 -7.72 4.65
N PRO A 405 15.57 -7.39 3.62
CA PRO A 405 15.14 -6.43 2.61
C PRO A 405 13.88 -6.93 1.90
N PRO A 406 13.06 -6.02 1.37
CA PRO A 406 11.94 -6.40 0.52
C PRO A 406 12.38 -7.31 -0.62
N SER A 407 11.61 -8.35 -0.90
CA SER A 407 11.96 -9.32 -1.93
C SER A 407 10.72 -10.05 -2.46
N PHE A 408 10.92 -10.82 -3.53
CA PHE A 408 9.87 -11.67 -4.08
C PHE A 408 9.42 -12.76 -3.11
N CYS A 409 8.14 -13.08 -3.14
CA CYS A 409 7.58 -14.19 -2.36
C CYS A 409 8.17 -15.54 -2.76
N THR A 410 8.09 -16.53 -1.85
CA THR A 410 8.40 -17.93 -2.17
C THR A 410 7.50 -18.42 -3.29
N GLY A 411 8.10 -18.95 -4.35
CA GLY A 411 7.35 -19.43 -5.51
C GLY A 411 6.79 -18.33 -6.42
N CYS A 412 7.16 -17.07 -6.25
CA CYS A 412 6.69 -15.96 -7.09
C CYS A 412 6.90 -16.26 -8.59
N PRO A 413 5.87 -16.09 -9.44
CA PRO A 413 5.95 -16.35 -10.87
C PRO A 413 6.77 -15.32 -11.65
N GLU A 414 7.14 -14.21 -11.03
CA GLU A 414 7.96 -13.16 -11.64
C GLU A 414 9.44 -13.52 -11.63
N ARG A 415 9.92 -14.25 -10.62
CA ARG A 415 11.35 -14.64 -10.52
C ARG A 415 11.90 -15.37 -11.75
N PRO A 416 11.19 -16.36 -12.35
CA PRO A 416 11.67 -16.99 -13.59
C PRO A 416 11.86 -16.01 -14.73
N ILE A 417 11.02 -14.98 -14.83
CA ILE A 417 11.13 -13.92 -15.83
C ILE A 417 12.48 -13.21 -15.68
N PHE A 418 12.81 -12.77 -14.47
CA PHE A 418 14.06 -12.07 -14.19
C PHE A 418 15.28 -12.98 -14.35
N THR A 419 15.14 -14.25 -14.01
CA THR A 419 16.17 -15.26 -14.30
C THR A 419 16.41 -15.38 -15.80
N ALA A 420 15.35 -15.43 -16.61
CA ALA A 420 15.45 -15.49 -18.08
C ALA A 420 16.13 -14.23 -18.65
N ILE A 421 15.79 -13.04 -18.12
CA ILE A 421 16.45 -11.77 -18.50
C ILE A 421 17.95 -11.85 -18.19
N LYS A 422 18.35 -12.28 -17.00
CA LYS A 422 19.78 -12.46 -16.63
C LYS A 422 20.51 -13.42 -17.56
N MET A 423 19.85 -14.47 -18.03
CA MET A 423 20.44 -15.40 -18.98
C MET A 423 20.58 -14.77 -20.38
N ILE A 424 19.58 -14.03 -20.83
CA ILE A 424 19.61 -13.29 -22.11
C ILE A 424 20.68 -12.19 -22.07
N GLU A 425 20.86 -11.50 -20.96
CA GLU A 425 21.95 -10.52 -20.81
C GLU A 425 23.35 -11.11 -21.04
N LYS A 426 23.55 -12.37 -20.71
CA LYS A 426 24.82 -13.07 -21.01
C LYS A 426 25.02 -13.34 -22.50
N GLU A 427 23.94 -13.47 -23.24
CA GLU A 427 23.95 -13.78 -24.68
C GLU A 427 23.98 -12.50 -25.54
N LEU A 428 23.14 -11.50 -25.21
CA LEU A 428 22.89 -10.30 -26.01
C LEU A 428 23.48 -9.02 -25.39
N GLY A 429 24.08 -9.11 -24.20
CA GLY A 429 24.50 -7.97 -23.38
C GLY A 429 23.34 -7.33 -22.63
N GLN A 430 23.66 -6.37 -21.77
CA GLN A 430 22.67 -5.66 -20.96
C GLN A 430 21.79 -4.74 -21.83
N HIS A 431 20.51 -4.69 -21.49
CA HIS A 431 19.53 -3.76 -22.04
C HIS A 431 19.12 -2.75 -20.95
N HIS A 432 18.74 -1.54 -21.35
CA HIS A 432 18.07 -0.63 -20.42
C HIS A 432 16.70 -1.19 -20.03
N VAL A 433 16.40 -1.25 -18.73
CA VAL A 433 15.14 -1.79 -18.22
C VAL A 433 14.42 -0.72 -17.41
N SER A 434 13.24 -0.32 -17.86
CA SER A 434 12.32 0.55 -17.13
C SER A 434 11.27 -0.30 -16.44
N CYS A 435 11.25 -0.24 -15.10
CA CYS A 435 10.28 -0.96 -14.28
C CYS A 435 9.10 -0.06 -13.94
N ASP A 436 7.89 -0.63 -13.96
CA ASP A 436 6.72 -0.01 -13.38
C ASP A 436 6.68 -0.21 -11.87
N ILE A 437 5.71 0.40 -11.18
CA ILE A 437 5.45 0.20 -9.76
C ILE A 437 4.68 -1.11 -9.58
N GLY A 438 5.20 -1.99 -8.74
CA GLY A 438 4.61 -3.30 -8.45
C GLY A 438 5.63 -4.28 -7.88
N CYS A 439 5.26 -5.55 -7.73
CA CYS A 439 6.19 -6.58 -7.22
C CYS A 439 7.46 -6.71 -8.07
N HIS A 440 7.34 -6.55 -9.40
CA HIS A 440 8.47 -6.59 -10.33
C HIS A 440 9.53 -5.51 -10.07
N LEU A 441 9.21 -4.45 -9.35
CA LEU A 441 10.18 -3.43 -8.93
C LEU A 441 11.30 -4.02 -8.05
N PHE A 442 11.04 -5.09 -7.31
CA PHE A 442 12.10 -5.78 -6.54
C PHE A 442 13.19 -6.38 -7.41
N SER A 443 13.02 -6.43 -8.74
CA SER A 443 14.09 -6.85 -9.67
C SER A 443 15.29 -5.92 -9.70
N ILE A 444 15.15 -4.68 -9.24
CA ILE A 444 16.28 -3.74 -9.10
C ILE A 444 17.24 -4.14 -7.97
N LEU A 445 16.75 -4.92 -7.00
CA LEU A 445 17.53 -5.38 -5.86
C LEU A 445 18.30 -6.67 -6.17
N PRO A 446 19.36 -6.97 -5.41
CA PRO A 446 20.01 -8.29 -5.50
C PRO A 446 19.01 -9.44 -5.29
N PRO A 447 19.18 -10.57 -5.99
CA PRO A 447 20.31 -10.91 -6.85
C PRO A 447 20.14 -10.51 -8.32
N PHE A 448 19.00 -9.91 -8.69
CA PHE A 448 18.69 -9.64 -10.09
C PHE A 448 19.41 -8.40 -10.62
N ASN A 449 19.32 -7.25 -9.95
CA ASN A 449 19.92 -5.96 -10.35
C ASN A 449 19.60 -5.61 -11.81
N ILE A 450 18.30 -5.67 -12.19
CA ILE A 450 17.86 -5.53 -13.58
C ILE A 450 17.29 -4.14 -13.84
N GLY A 451 16.39 -3.63 -12.99
CA GLY A 451 15.70 -2.36 -13.22
C GLY A 451 16.63 -1.15 -13.12
N ALA A 452 16.49 -0.20 -14.02
CA ALA A 452 17.28 1.04 -14.06
C ALA A 452 16.46 2.29 -13.72
N THR A 453 15.19 2.34 -14.12
CA THR A 453 14.31 3.50 -13.88
C THR A 453 12.91 3.07 -13.45
N THR A 454 12.22 3.94 -12.71
CA THR A 454 10.80 3.79 -12.32
C THR A 454 10.16 5.17 -12.29
N MET A 455 9.07 5.38 -13.04
CA MET A 455 8.50 6.71 -13.28
C MET A 455 7.03 6.87 -12.85
N GLY A 456 6.37 5.82 -12.39
CA GLY A 456 4.97 5.89 -11.97
C GLY A 456 4.18 4.62 -12.29
N TYR A 457 2.99 4.48 -11.72
CA TYR A 457 2.16 3.29 -11.87
C TYR A 457 1.46 3.29 -13.24
N GLY A 458 1.71 2.26 -14.02
CA GLY A 458 1.27 2.15 -15.42
C GLY A 458 2.13 2.93 -16.43
N LEU A 459 3.23 3.57 -16.00
CA LEU A 459 4.09 4.42 -16.83
C LEU A 459 5.44 3.79 -17.20
N GLY A 460 5.68 2.52 -16.81
CA GLY A 460 6.97 1.86 -17.06
C GLY A 460 7.40 1.92 -18.52
N TRP A 461 6.50 1.68 -19.49
CA TRP A 461 6.84 1.76 -20.90
C TRP A 461 7.04 3.18 -21.41
N ALA A 462 6.20 4.11 -20.97
CA ALA A 462 6.38 5.53 -21.30
C ALA A 462 7.74 6.04 -20.79
N GLY A 463 8.18 5.60 -19.62
CA GLY A 463 9.50 5.91 -19.07
C GLY A 463 10.68 5.42 -19.92
N ALA A 464 10.47 4.41 -20.78
CA ALA A 464 11.47 3.91 -21.72
C ALA A 464 11.43 4.60 -23.09
N SER A 465 10.42 5.42 -23.39
CA SER A 465 10.18 5.96 -24.73
C SER A 465 11.31 6.86 -25.25
N ALA A 466 11.96 7.61 -24.35
CA ALA A 466 13.10 8.47 -24.72
C ALA A 466 14.33 7.71 -25.23
N PHE A 467 14.42 6.41 -24.92
CA PHE A 467 15.53 5.55 -25.39
C PHE A 467 15.25 4.90 -26.75
N ASN A 468 14.15 5.26 -27.41
CA ASN A 468 13.81 4.77 -28.73
C ASN A 468 14.59 5.57 -29.78
N THR A 469 15.75 5.06 -30.22
CA THR A 469 16.64 5.70 -31.18
C THR A 469 17.03 4.75 -32.30
N SER A 470 17.17 5.30 -33.52
CA SER A 470 17.67 4.56 -34.71
C SER A 470 19.18 4.36 -34.70
N GLU A 471 19.92 4.97 -33.76
CA GLU A 471 21.38 4.88 -33.70
C GLU A 471 21.89 3.53 -33.16
N THR A 472 21.02 2.73 -32.57
CA THR A 472 21.33 1.41 -32.00
C THR A 472 20.29 0.37 -32.38
N SER A 473 20.75 -0.87 -32.56
CA SER A 473 19.84 -2.03 -32.70
C SER A 473 19.34 -2.60 -31.38
N LYS A 474 19.81 -2.09 -30.25
CA LYS A 474 19.37 -2.55 -28.92
C LYS A 474 18.03 -1.95 -28.53
N ARG A 475 17.09 -2.80 -28.18
CA ARG A 475 15.78 -2.40 -27.64
C ARG A 475 15.84 -2.18 -26.15
N THR A 476 15.10 -1.20 -25.64
CA THR A 476 14.81 -1.10 -24.20
C THR A 476 13.75 -2.13 -23.83
N VAL A 477 13.78 -2.56 -22.59
CA VAL A 477 12.79 -3.47 -22.01
C VAL A 477 12.01 -2.73 -20.93
N SER A 478 10.70 -2.80 -20.98
CA SER A 478 9.86 -2.33 -19.90
C SER A 478 9.16 -3.50 -19.25
N ILE A 479 8.97 -3.45 -17.92
CA ILE A 479 8.33 -4.51 -17.15
C ILE A 479 7.19 -3.89 -16.36
N MET A 480 5.98 -4.44 -16.53
CA MET A 480 4.75 -3.93 -15.93
C MET A 480 3.89 -5.09 -15.44
N GLY A 481 3.23 -4.93 -14.30
CA GLY A 481 2.19 -5.84 -13.84
C GLY A 481 0.85 -5.62 -14.55
N ASP A 482 -0.04 -6.60 -14.47
CA ASP A 482 -1.41 -6.51 -14.99
C ASP A 482 -2.22 -5.37 -14.32
N GLY A 483 -2.01 -5.11 -13.02
CA GLY A 483 -2.59 -3.96 -12.34
C GLY A 483 -2.19 -2.63 -12.99
N GLY A 484 -0.89 -2.36 -13.16
CA GLY A 484 -0.39 -1.16 -13.83
C GLY A 484 -0.82 -1.07 -15.29
N PHE A 485 -0.90 -2.22 -15.98
CA PHE A 485 -1.39 -2.29 -17.35
C PHE A 485 -2.83 -1.76 -17.49
N TRP A 486 -3.74 -2.23 -16.64
CA TRP A 486 -5.14 -1.81 -16.69
C TRP A 486 -5.38 -0.43 -16.08
N HIS A 487 -4.54 0.01 -15.16
CA HIS A 487 -4.64 1.32 -14.55
C HIS A 487 -4.37 2.46 -15.55
N ASN A 488 -3.22 2.43 -16.20
CA ASN A 488 -2.77 3.48 -17.12
C ASN A 488 -1.93 2.95 -18.28
N GLY A 489 -1.36 1.75 -18.16
CA GLY A 489 -0.38 1.22 -19.07
C GLY A 489 -0.90 0.95 -20.48
N LEU A 490 -2.18 0.61 -20.64
CA LEU A 490 -2.77 0.37 -21.96
C LEU A 490 -2.78 1.65 -22.83
N THR A 491 -3.15 2.79 -22.25
CA THR A 491 -3.25 4.06 -23.00
C THR A 491 -1.92 4.80 -23.02
N SER A 492 -1.35 5.08 -21.85
CA SER A 492 -0.13 5.90 -21.72
C SER A 492 1.15 5.12 -22.07
N GLY A 493 1.13 3.79 -21.98
CA GLY A 493 2.24 2.93 -22.37
C GLY A 493 2.08 2.41 -23.80
N VAL A 494 1.14 1.46 -23.99
CA VAL A 494 0.96 0.75 -25.28
C VAL A 494 0.49 1.70 -26.36
N GLY A 495 -0.57 2.47 -26.14
CA GLY A 495 -1.11 3.42 -27.11
C GLY A 495 -0.08 4.46 -27.53
N ASN A 496 0.67 5.02 -26.56
CA ASN A 496 1.77 5.94 -26.86
C ASN A 496 2.86 5.30 -27.72
N ALA A 497 3.25 4.05 -27.42
CA ALA A 497 4.27 3.34 -28.19
C ALA A 497 3.82 3.04 -29.63
N VAL A 498 2.55 2.65 -29.80
CA VAL A 498 1.96 2.43 -31.14
C VAL A 498 1.92 3.75 -31.92
N PHE A 499 1.42 4.82 -31.30
CA PHE A 499 1.31 6.15 -31.92
C PHE A 499 2.68 6.67 -32.40
N ASN A 500 3.73 6.48 -31.61
CA ASN A 500 5.09 6.93 -31.91
C ASN A 500 5.95 5.86 -32.62
N GLN A 501 5.39 4.73 -33.00
CA GLN A 501 6.10 3.62 -33.67
C GLN A 501 7.36 3.18 -32.90
N SER A 502 7.31 3.17 -31.58
CA SER A 502 8.46 2.84 -30.73
C SER A 502 8.88 1.38 -30.90
N ASP A 503 10.16 1.12 -31.18
CA ASP A 503 10.72 -0.24 -31.39
C ASP A 503 11.27 -0.84 -30.07
N ASN A 504 10.48 -0.84 -29.02
CA ASN A 504 10.84 -1.32 -27.68
C ASN A 504 10.03 -2.55 -27.29
N LEU A 505 10.46 -3.24 -26.22
CA LEU A 505 9.79 -4.41 -25.67
C LEU A 505 9.06 -4.04 -24.36
N LEU A 506 7.76 -4.34 -24.28
CA LEU A 506 7.00 -4.43 -23.04
C LEU A 506 6.81 -5.88 -22.63
N LEU A 507 7.18 -6.20 -21.41
CA LEU A 507 6.86 -7.45 -20.75
C LEU A 507 5.78 -7.19 -19.70
N VAL A 508 4.56 -7.70 -19.95
CA VAL A 508 3.45 -7.63 -19.00
C VAL A 508 3.42 -8.90 -18.17
N VAL A 509 3.52 -8.73 -16.86
CA VAL A 509 3.37 -9.81 -15.90
C VAL A 509 1.88 -9.97 -15.58
N ASP A 510 1.22 -10.91 -16.24
CA ASP A 510 -0.19 -11.23 -16.02
C ASP A 510 -0.32 -12.31 -14.94
N ASN A 511 -0.35 -11.88 -13.70
CA ASN A 511 -0.46 -12.76 -12.55
C ASN A 511 -1.90 -12.87 -11.99
N GLY A 512 -2.84 -12.16 -12.63
CA GLY A 512 -4.28 -12.20 -12.38
C GLY A 512 -4.76 -11.35 -11.22
N TYR A 513 -3.90 -10.48 -10.66
CA TYR A 513 -4.24 -9.66 -9.49
C TYR A 513 -3.38 -8.41 -9.40
N SER A 514 -3.93 -7.32 -8.86
CA SER A 514 -3.12 -6.22 -8.32
C SER A 514 -2.40 -6.71 -7.06
N ALA A 515 -1.28 -7.43 -7.26
CA ALA A 515 -0.67 -8.25 -6.21
C ALA A 515 -0.01 -7.42 -5.11
N ALA A 516 0.61 -6.28 -5.46
CA ALA A 516 1.34 -5.42 -4.53
C ALA A 516 0.43 -4.70 -3.52
N THR A 517 -0.84 -4.50 -3.86
CA THR A 517 -1.83 -3.80 -3.02
C THR A 517 -2.70 -4.73 -2.17
N GLY A 518 -2.48 -6.06 -2.24
CA GLY A 518 -3.20 -7.05 -1.44
C GLY A 518 -3.85 -8.18 -2.25
N GLY A 519 -3.86 -8.11 -3.58
CA GLY A 519 -4.35 -9.16 -4.46
C GLY A 519 -5.79 -8.95 -4.93
N GLN A 520 -6.16 -7.71 -5.21
CA GLN A 520 -7.46 -7.35 -5.77
C GLN A 520 -7.59 -7.81 -7.22
N ASP A 521 -8.83 -8.12 -7.63
CA ASP A 521 -9.13 -8.50 -9.01
C ASP A 521 -8.90 -7.32 -9.97
N VAL A 522 -8.42 -7.63 -11.15
CA VAL A 522 -8.26 -6.72 -12.30
C VAL A 522 -9.04 -7.26 -13.50
N LEU A 523 -9.18 -6.50 -14.58
CA LEU A 523 -9.95 -6.90 -15.76
C LEU A 523 -9.49 -8.25 -16.35
N SER A 524 -8.21 -8.58 -16.26
CA SER A 524 -7.65 -9.88 -16.73
C SER A 524 -7.72 -11.00 -15.70
N SER A 525 -8.23 -10.77 -14.49
CA SER A 525 -8.37 -11.83 -13.46
C SER A 525 -9.21 -12.98 -13.98
N LYS A 526 -8.74 -14.20 -13.76
CA LYS A 526 -9.43 -15.43 -14.20
C LYS A 526 -10.51 -15.89 -13.22
N ALA A 527 -10.60 -15.30 -12.05
CA ALA A 527 -11.62 -15.59 -11.06
C ALA A 527 -13.00 -15.18 -11.57
N ILE A 528 -14.01 -16.04 -11.35
CA ILE A 528 -15.40 -15.66 -11.56
C ILE A 528 -15.77 -14.67 -10.47
N ASN A 529 -16.07 -13.44 -10.89
CA ASN A 529 -16.55 -12.39 -9.99
C ASN A 529 -18.05 -12.16 -10.29
N PRO A 530 -18.95 -12.31 -9.32
CA PRO A 530 -20.39 -12.18 -9.57
C PRO A 530 -20.83 -10.73 -9.82
N ILE A 531 -20.00 -9.76 -9.42
CA ILE A 531 -20.35 -8.34 -9.47
C ILE A 531 -19.64 -7.63 -10.64
N ARG A 532 -18.47 -8.13 -11.08
CA ARG A 532 -17.60 -7.47 -12.05
C ARG A 532 -17.27 -8.35 -13.23
N ASN A 533 -17.15 -7.70 -14.39
CA ASN A 533 -16.67 -8.38 -15.58
C ASN A 533 -15.14 -8.52 -15.50
N THR A 534 -14.68 -9.77 -15.43
CA THR A 534 -13.27 -10.17 -15.44
C THR A 534 -12.99 -11.06 -16.64
N ASN A 535 -11.81 -11.67 -16.70
CA ASN A 535 -11.39 -12.59 -17.76
C ASN A 535 -11.25 -11.93 -19.15
N ASN A 536 -10.78 -10.67 -19.18
CA ASN A 536 -10.47 -9.96 -20.43
C ASN A 536 -8.96 -10.13 -20.72
N PRO A 537 -8.56 -10.86 -21.77
CA PRO A 537 -7.15 -11.13 -22.05
C PRO A 537 -6.39 -9.86 -22.41
N ILE A 538 -5.23 -9.64 -21.79
CA ILE A 538 -4.32 -8.53 -22.11
C ILE A 538 -3.89 -8.58 -23.57
N GLU A 539 -3.60 -9.76 -24.13
CA GLU A 539 -3.24 -9.92 -25.54
C GLU A 539 -4.29 -9.31 -26.48
N LYS A 540 -5.58 -9.52 -26.20
CA LYS A 540 -6.67 -8.94 -26.99
C LYS A 540 -6.67 -7.41 -26.92
N ALA A 541 -6.43 -6.85 -25.75
CA ALA A 541 -6.39 -5.41 -25.55
C ALA A 541 -5.22 -4.76 -26.31
N VAL A 542 -4.02 -5.32 -26.20
CA VAL A 542 -2.84 -4.76 -26.90
C VAL A 542 -2.95 -4.87 -28.41
N ARG A 543 -3.50 -5.97 -28.93
CA ARG A 543 -3.79 -6.10 -30.38
C ARG A 543 -4.88 -5.11 -30.83
N GLY A 544 -5.88 -4.87 -30.00
CA GLY A 544 -6.93 -3.88 -30.27
C GLY A 544 -6.41 -2.44 -30.40
N VAL A 545 -5.30 -2.12 -29.76
CA VAL A 545 -4.64 -0.81 -29.86
C VAL A 545 -3.66 -0.72 -31.05
N GLY A 546 -3.36 -1.87 -31.71
CA GLY A 546 -2.53 -1.89 -32.91
C GLY A 546 -1.14 -2.49 -32.74
N VAL A 547 -0.87 -3.23 -31.64
CA VAL A 547 0.39 -3.99 -31.53
C VAL A 547 0.31 -5.25 -32.38
N GLU A 548 1.19 -5.38 -33.34
CA GLU A 548 1.26 -6.54 -34.23
C GLU A 548 2.08 -7.68 -33.62
N TRP A 549 3.24 -7.37 -33.04
CA TRP A 549 4.12 -8.35 -32.43
C TRP A 549 3.71 -8.62 -30.97
N VAL A 550 2.97 -9.71 -30.75
CA VAL A 550 2.53 -10.11 -29.39
C VAL A 550 2.83 -11.59 -29.19
N LYS A 551 3.48 -11.94 -28.09
CA LYS A 551 3.74 -13.32 -27.70
C LYS A 551 3.26 -13.58 -26.28
N THR A 552 2.40 -14.59 -26.09
CA THR A 552 1.91 -15.00 -24.78
C THR A 552 2.66 -16.25 -24.30
N VAL A 553 3.25 -16.14 -23.10
CA VAL A 553 3.88 -17.26 -22.40
C VAL A 553 2.95 -17.67 -21.25
N THR A 554 2.32 -18.84 -21.37
CA THR A 554 1.27 -19.29 -20.43
C THR A 554 1.80 -19.93 -19.14
N ASN A 555 3.11 -20.14 -19.03
CA ASN A 555 3.77 -20.68 -17.85
C ASN A 555 5.16 -20.03 -17.67
N THR A 556 5.24 -19.05 -16.79
CA THR A 556 6.51 -18.35 -16.52
C THR A 556 7.58 -19.24 -15.88
N TYR A 557 7.20 -20.37 -15.26
CA TYR A 557 8.16 -21.32 -14.69
C TYR A 557 8.89 -22.14 -15.75
N SER A 558 8.43 -22.16 -17.00
CA SER A 558 9.18 -22.72 -18.12
C SER A 558 10.25 -21.73 -18.57
N LEU A 559 11.46 -21.89 -18.03
CA LEU A 559 12.58 -20.98 -18.27
C LEU A 559 12.96 -20.88 -19.74
N ASP A 560 12.91 -22.01 -20.46
CA ASP A 560 13.22 -22.06 -21.90
C ASP A 560 12.21 -21.27 -22.74
N GLN A 561 10.91 -21.37 -22.42
CA GLN A 561 9.88 -20.60 -23.13
C GLN A 561 10.07 -19.09 -22.90
N MET A 562 10.37 -18.70 -21.66
CA MET A 562 10.64 -17.30 -21.33
C MET A 562 11.89 -16.77 -22.05
N ARG A 563 13.00 -17.52 -22.04
CA ARG A 563 14.23 -17.16 -22.76
C ARG A 563 13.99 -17.04 -24.27
N GLN A 564 13.28 -17.99 -24.85
CA GLN A 564 12.99 -17.96 -26.29
C GLN A 564 12.11 -16.75 -26.65
N ALA A 565 11.07 -16.44 -25.84
CA ALA A 565 10.22 -15.28 -26.07
C ALA A 565 11.00 -13.97 -26.00
N LEU A 566 11.88 -13.82 -25.01
CA LEU A 566 12.74 -12.64 -24.86
C LEU A 566 13.73 -12.53 -26.03
N ARG A 567 14.39 -13.65 -26.41
CA ARG A 567 15.32 -13.65 -27.56
C ARG A 567 14.61 -13.22 -28.83
N ASP A 568 13.45 -13.81 -29.13
CA ASP A 568 12.67 -13.48 -30.35
C ASP A 568 12.30 -11.99 -30.35
N ALA A 569 11.81 -11.44 -29.25
CA ALA A 569 11.42 -10.03 -29.14
C ALA A 569 12.61 -9.07 -29.30
N LEU A 570 13.77 -9.42 -28.75
CA LEU A 570 14.96 -8.57 -28.77
C LEU A 570 15.75 -8.64 -30.08
N THR A 571 15.61 -9.74 -30.87
CA THR A 571 16.39 -9.97 -32.07
C THR A 571 15.58 -9.93 -33.39
N THR A 572 14.24 -9.88 -33.31
CA THR A 572 13.41 -9.76 -34.54
C THR A 572 13.74 -8.52 -35.32
N LYS A 573 13.65 -8.64 -36.66
CA LYS A 573 13.82 -7.51 -37.58
C LYS A 573 12.54 -6.69 -37.78
N GLU A 574 11.41 -7.18 -37.27
CA GLU A 574 10.16 -6.44 -37.31
C GLU A 574 10.28 -5.15 -36.50
N GLN A 575 9.83 -4.06 -37.06
CA GLN A 575 9.83 -2.74 -36.41
C GLN A 575 8.53 -2.55 -35.59
N GLY A 576 8.51 -1.54 -34.73
CA GLY A 576 7.36 -1.18 -33.89
C GLY A 576 7.32 -1.88 -32.54
N PRO A 577 6.31 -1.62 -31.72
CA PRO A 577 6.22 -2.11 -30.35
C PRO A 577 6.04 -3.63 -30.25
N LYS A 578 6.77 -4.25 -29.33
CA LYS A 578 6.68 -5.69 -29.02
C LYS A 578 6.10 -5.87 -27.62
N VAL A 579 5.18 -6.83 -27.47
CA VAL A 579 4.60 -7.17 -26.19
C VAL A 579 4.75 -8.66 -25.90
N ILE A 580 5.34 -8.99 -24.74
CA ILE A 580 5.29 -10.34 -24.17
C ILE A 580 4.30 -10.31 -23.01
N VAL A 581 3.28 -11.17 -23.06
CA VAL A 581 2.35 -11.39 -21.94
C VAL A 581 2.79 -12.65 -21.20
N ALA A 582 3.34 -12.49 -20.00
CA ALA A 582 3.87 -13.57 -19.18
C ALA A 582 2.86 -13.98 -18.12
N GLN A 583 2.16 -15.11 -18.34
CA GLN A 583 1.04 -15.54 -17.52
C GLN A 583 1.42 -16.61 -16.51
N SER A 584 1.21 -16.34 -15.24
CA SER A 584 1.19 -17.33 -14.15
C SER A 584 0.54 -16.73 -12.91
N GLU A 585 -0.34 -17.49 -12.24
CA GLU A 585 -1.08 -17.03 -11.06
C GLU A 585 -0.15 -16.56 -9.95
N CYS A 586 -0.47 -15.41 -9.33
CA CYS A 586 0.23 -14.92 -8.14
C CYS A 586 0.31 -16.00 -7.05
N MET A 587 1.53 -16.40 -6.67
CA MET A 587 1.73 -17.50 -5.73
C MET A 587 1.20 -17.18 -4.32
N LEU A 588 1.25 -15.92 -3.90
CA LEU A 588 0.71 -15.51 -2.60
C LEU A 588 -0.80 -15.76 -2.54
N ASN A 589 -1.55 -15.30 -3.53
CA ASN A 589 -2.99 -15.52 -3.63
C ASN A 589 -3.33 -17.00 -3.80
N ARG A 590 -2.57 -17.73 -4.61
CA ARG A 590 -2.70 -19.19 -4.71
C ARG A 590 -2.55 -19.88 -3.35
N GLN A 591 -1.52 -19.48 -2.57
CA GLN A 591 -1.30 -20.07 -1.24
C GLN A 591 -2.43 -19.72 -0.26
N ARG A 592 -2.95 -18.48 -0.30
CA ARG A 592 -4.10 -18.08 0.52
C ARG A 592 -5.33 -18.93 0.24
N ARG A 593 -5.58 -19.28 -1.01
CA ARG A 593 -6.69 -20.13 -1.45
C ARG A 593 -6.46 -21.61 -1.14
N VAL A 594 -5.25 -22.13 -1.38
CA VAL A 594 -4.97 -23.59 -1.36
C VAL A 594 -4.61 -24.10 0.04
N LYS A 595 -3.86 -23.31 0.86
CA LYS A 595 -3.44 -23.77 2.20
C LYS A 595 -4.59 -24.11 3.14
N PRO A 596 -5.67 -23.33 3.25
CA PRO A 596 -6.82 -23.69 4.09
C PRO A 596 -7.47 -25.00 3.64
N LEU A 597 -7.65 -25.20 2.33
CA LEU A 597 -8.24 -26.42 1.77
C LEU A 597 -7.39 -27.65 2.07
N ILE A 598 -6.06 -27.53 1.90
CA ILE A 598 -5.13 -28.60 2.25
C ILE A 598 -5.22 -28.92 3.74
N ARG A 599 -5.23 -27.90 4.62
CA ARG A 599 -5.36 -28.08 6.06
C ARG A 599 -6.66 -28.80 6.43
N GLN A 600 -7.78 -28.38 5.85
CA GLN A 600 -9.09 -29.02 6.06
C GLN A 600 -9.08 -30.48 5.63
N ARG A 601 -8.52 -30.80 4.47
CA ARG A 601 -8.40 -32.18 3.97
C ARG A 601 -7.53 -33.04 4.89
N ILE A 602 -6.40 -32.50 5.37
CA ILE A 602 -5.54 -33.20 6.32
C ILE A 602 -6.27 -33.46 7.63
N GLN A 603 -7.03 -32.48 8.16
CA GLN A 603 -7.81 -32.63 9.40
C GLN A 603 -8.93 -33.66 9.26
N LYS A 604 -9.51 -33.80 8.06
CA LYS A 604 -10.52 -34.83 7.75
C LYS A 604 -9.92 -36.24 7.57
N GLY A 605 -8.60 -36.40 7.72
CA GLY A 605 -7.92 -37.68 7.51
C GLY A 605 -7.72 -38.07 6.04
N GLU A 606 -7.99 -37.15 5.09
CA GLU A 606 -7.78 -37.42 3.67
C GLU A 606 -6.28 -37.49 3.33
N ARG A 607 -5.96 -38.41 2.41
CA ARG A 607 -4.60 -38.52 1.88
C ARG A 607 -4.24 -37.26 1.07
N VAL A 608 -3.19 -36.53 1.47
CA VAL A 608 -2.70 -35.34 0.74
C VAL A 608 -1.23 -35.52 0.42
N VAL A 609 -0.86 -35.40 -0.84
CA VAL A 609 0.52 -35.44 -1.33
C VAL A 609 0.95 -34.02 -1.70
N ARG A 610 2.11 -33.59 -1.23
CA ARG A 610 2.72 -32.28 -1.54
C ARG A 610 4.12 -32.48 -2.04
N GLU A 611 4.44 -31.86 -3.16
CA GLU A 611 5.82 -31.84 -3.68
C GLU A 611 6.69 -30.89 -2.89
N ARG A 612 7.95 -31.29 -2.73
CA ARG A 612 9.04 -30.50 -2.16
C ARG A 612 10.30 -30.75 -2.96
N PHE A 613 11.18 -29.78 -2.92
CA PHE A 613 12.52 -29.92 -3.46
C PHE A 613 13.53 -29.92 -2.31
N GLY A 614 14.60 -30.68 -2.45
CA GLY A 614 15.70 -30.71 -1.54
C GLY A 614 17.02 -30.64 -2.30
N ILE A 615 18.09 -30.44 -1.57
CA ILE A 615 19.45 -30.40 -2.10
C ILE A 615 20.25 -31.46 -1.36
N ASP A 616 20.87 -32.35 -2.12
CA ASP A 616 21.78 -33.32 -1.60
C ASP A 616 23.11 -32.63 -1.26
N PRO A 617 23.51 -32.57 0.03
CA PRO A 617 24.71 -31.89 0.44
C PRO A 617 26.00 -32.56 -0.06
N ASP A 618 25.98 -33.88 -0.28
CA ASP A 618 27.16 -34.62 -0.71
C ASP A 618 27.53 -34.30 -2.16
N THR A 619 26.54 -33.98 -2.99
CA THR A 619 26.72 -33.64 -4.39
C THR A 619 26.70 -32.12 -4.67
N CYS A 620 26.38 -31.29 -3.67
CA CYS A 620 26.34 -29.84 -3.83
C CYS A 620 27.79 -29.30 -4.00
N THR A 621 28.00 -28.55 -5.09
CA THR A 621 29.30 -27.97 -5.42
C THR A 621 29.63 -26.70 -4.64
N GLY A 622 28.65 -26.08 -3.97
CA GLY A 622 28.81 -24.83 -3.24
C GLY A 622 28.92 -23.56 -4.11
N ASP A 623 28.65 -23.66 -5.41
CA ASP A 623 28.69 -22.49 -6.30
C ASP A 623 27.49 -21.53 -6.13
N HIS A 624 26.40 -21.99 -5.54
CA HIS A 624 25.19 -21.26 -5.20
C HIS A 624 24.48 -20.55 -6.38
N SER A 625 24.67 -20.99 -7.62
CA SER A 625 23.95 -20.46 -8.78
C SER A 625 22.44 -20.56 -8.61
N CYS A 626 21.95 -21.61 -7.92
CA CYS A 626 20.54 -21.76 -7.55
C CYS A 626 20.00 -20.58 -6.73
N ILE A 627 20.78 -20.00 -5.83
CA ILE A 627 20.42 -18.85 -4.99
C ILE A 627 20.55 -17.56 -5.80
N ARG A 628 21.73 -17.34 -6.41
CA ARG A 628 22.04 -16.10 -7.12
C ARG A 628 21.16 -15.82 -8.34
N LEU A 629 20.67 -16.86 -9.01
CA LEU A 629 19.85 -16.69 -10.21
C LEU A 629 18.36 -16.84 -9.95
N SER A 630 17.93 -17.61 -8.94
CA SER A 630 16.50 -17.77 -8.66
C SER A 630 15.92 -16.73 -7.70
N GLY A 631 16.75 -16.11 -6.85
CA GLY A 631 16.31 -15.15 -5.84
C GLY A 631 15.25 -15.73 -4.88
N CYS A 632 15.26 -17.05 -4.62
CA CYS A 632 14.23 -17.70 -3.82
C CYS A 632 14.44 -17.48 -2.32
N PRO A 633 13.49 -16.89 -1.57
CA PRO A 633 13.64 -16.68 -0.12
C PRO A 633 13.58 -17.99 0.70
N SER A 634 13.21 -19.12 0.08
CA SER A 634 13.27 -20.44 0.72
C SER A 634 14.60 -21.17 0.47
N LEU A 635 15.52 -20.57 -0.24
CA LEU A 635 16.90 -21.06 -0.34
C LEU A 635 17.78 -20.34 0.65
N SER A 636 18.59 -21.12 1.35
CA SER A 636 19.60 -20.65 2.31
C SER A 636 20.88 -21.46 2.15
N ILE A 637 21.87 -21.14 2.96
CA ILE A 637 23.11 -21.91 3.06
C ILE A 637 23.17 -22.56 4.45
N LYS A 638 23.82 -23.71 4.54
CA LYS A 638 24.16 -24.40 5.79
C LYS A 638 25.58 -24.89 5.75
N PRO A 639 26.25 -25.14 6.90
CA PRO A 639 27.56 -25.76 6.95
C PRO A 639 27.56 -27.08 6.14
N ASN A 640 28.69 -27.37 5.49
CA ASN A 640 28.84 -28.63 4.79
C ASN A 640 28.90 -29.76 5.83
N PRO A 641 28.13 -30.85 5.67
CA PRO A 641 28.18 -31.99 6.57
C PRO A 641 29.53 -32.72 6.50
N ASP A 642 30.25 -32.65 5.38
CA ASP A 642 31.61 -33.18 5.25
C ASP A 642 32.60 -32.26 5.96
N PRO A 643 33.27 -32.71 7.04
CA PRO A 643 34.22 -31.90 7.80
C PRO A 643 35.47 -31.53 7.01
N LEU A 644 35.73 -32.19 5.90
CA LEU A 644 36.88 -31.92 5.02
C LEU A 644 36.57 -30.79 4.00
N ARG A 645 35.33 -30.38 3.90
CA ARG A 645 34.89 -29.32 2.98
C ARG A 645 34.46 -28.06 3.76
N GLN A 646 35.07 -26.94 3.45
CA GLN A 646 34.78 -25.66 4.11
C GLN A 646 33.63 -24.90 3.43
N ASP A 647 33.37 -25.15 2.14
CA ASP A 647 32.32 -24.44 1.38
C ASP A 647 30.94 -24.83 1.90
N PRO A 648 30.11 -23.85 2.25
CA PRO A 648 28.74 -24.13 2.69
C PRO A 648 27.92 -24.74 1.55
N VAL A 649 26.96 -25.56 1.87
CA VAL A 649 26.02 -26.15 0.91
C VAL A 649 24.67 -25.40 0.90
N ALA A 650 24.02 -25.35 -0.25
CA ALA A 650 22.67 -24.80 -0.34
C ALA A 650 21.67 -25.71 0.40
N ALA A 651 20.64 -25.11 0.96
CA ALA A 651 19.57 -25.78 1.67
C ALA A 651 18.19 -25.20 1.28
N VAL A 652 17.18 -26.04 1.29
CA VAL A 652 15.78 -25.62 1.03
C VAL A 652 15.03 -25.56 2.36
N ALA A 653 14.48 -24.39 2.70
CA ALA A 653 13.71 -24.19 3.91
C ALA A 653 12.29 -24.78 3.82
N ASP A 654 11.64 -25.01 4.96
CA ASP A 654 10.26 -25.54 5.06
C ASP A 654 9.19 -24.67 4.41
N SER A 655 9.48 -23.39 4.19
CA SER A 655 8.63 -22.45 3.46
C SER A 655 8.50 -22.74 1.95
N CYS A 656 9.29 -23.69 1.41
CA CYS A 656 9.23 -24.10 0.01
C CYS A 656 7.80 -24.50 -0.41
N VAL A 657 7.37 -24.01 -1.57
CA VAL A 657 6.04 -24.31 -2.16
C VAL A 657 6.09 -25.32 -3.32
N GLY A 658 7.26 -25.87 -3.63
CA GLY A 658 7.42 -26.90 -4.65
C GLY A 658 7.31 -26.41 -6.09
N CYS A 659 7.67 -25.17 -6.41
CA CYS A 659 7.60 -24.63 -7.79
C CYS A 659 8.69 -25.15 -8.74
N GLY A 660 9.79 -25.71 -8.24
CA GLY A 660 10.86 -26.30 -9.05
C GLY A 660 11.89 -25.34 -9.65
N LEU A 661 11.62 -24.04 -9.69
CA LEU A 661 12.45 -23.04 -10.37
C LEU A 661 13.93 -23.10 -10.00
N CYS A 662 14.24 -23.27 -8.72
CA CYS A 662 15.64 -23.29 -8.26
C CYS A 662 16.45 -24.46 -8.86
N GLY A 663 15.80 -25.62 -9.03
CA GLY A 663 16.41 -26.78 -9.71
C GLY A 663 16.62 -26.55 -11.20
N GLU A 664 15.61 -26.02 -11.90
CA GLU A 664 15.73 -25.69 -13.33
C GLU A 664 16.82 -24.65 -13.59
N VAL A 665 16.86 -23.61 -12.77
CA VAL A 665 17.88 -22.55 -12.87
C VAL A 665 19.30 -23.12 -12.64
N ALA A 666 19.46 -23.93 -11.60
CA ALA A 666 20.76 -24.53 -11.32
C ALA A 666 21.20 -25.51 -12.41
N HIS A 667 20.27 -26.28 -12.98
CA HIS A 667 20.55 -27.15 -14.09
C HIS A 667 20.93 -26.36 -15.35
N ALA A 668 20.14 -25.35 -15.72
CA ALA A 668 20.39 -24.51 -16.89
C ALA A 668 21.72 -23.72 -16.80
N ALA A 669 22.13 -23.31 -15.59
CA ALA A 669 23.34 -22.51 -15.40
C ALA A 669 24.62 -23.34 -15.32
N VAL A 670 24.60 -24.46 -14.60
CA VAL A 670 25.81 -25.24 -14.23
C VAL A 670 25.59 -26.76 -14.25
N LEU A 671 24.52 -27.25 -14.83
CA LEU A 671 24.18 -28.68 -14.85
C LEU A 671 24.19 -29.33 -13.44
N CYS A 672 23.69 -28.61 -12.44
CA CYS A 672 23.75 -29.01 -11.05
C CYS A 672 23.01 -30.33 -10.77
N PRO A 673 23.66 -31.38 -10.23
CA PRO A 673 23.05 -32.68 -9.98
C PRO A 673 22.39 -32.78 -8.60
N SER A 674 22.54 -31.78 -7.73
CA SER A 674 22.23 -31.92 -6.30
C SER A 674 20.76 -31.72 -5.95
N PHE A 675 19.94 -31.21 -6.87
CA PHE A 675 18.51 -31.06 -6.61
C PHE A 675 17.77 -32.39 -6.76
N TYR A 676 16.91 -32.68 -5.78
CA TYR A 676 15.98 -33.81 -5.85
C TYR A 676 14.55 -33.36 -5.52
N ARG A 677 13.59 -34.08 -6.06
CA ARG A 677 12.16 -33.93 -5.76
C ARG A 677 11.73 -34.97 -4.75
N ALA A 678 11.01 -34.54 -3.73
CA ALA A 678 10.43 -35.38 -2.71
C ALA A 678 8.92 -35.15 -2.58
N GLU A 679 8.19 -36.16 -2.16
CA GLU A 679 6.76 -36.10 -1.87
C GLU A 679 6.54 -36.23 -0.36
N ILE A 680 5.87 -35.21 0.22
CA ILE A 680 5.41 -35.28 1.61
C ILE A 680 3.96 -35.79 1.58
N ILE A 681 3.73 -36.97 2.14
CA ILE A 681 2.42 -37.60 2.22
C ILE A 681 1.86 -37.41 3.63
N ASN A 682 0.75 -36.67 3.73
CA ASN A 682 -0.01 -36.56 4.96
C ASN A 682 -1.15 -37.59 4.91
N ASN A 683 -1.48 -38.24 6.03
CA ASN A 683 -2.45 -39.31 6.15
C ASN A 683 -2.19 -40.45 5.14
N PRO A 684 -1.00 -41.11 5.22
CA PRO A 684 -0.62 -42.17 4.28
C PRO A 684 -1.59 -43.35 4.37
N ASN A 685 -1.98 -43.90 3.23
CA ASN A 685 -2.78 -45.13 3.16
C ASN A 685 -1.92 -46.39 3.40
N ALA A 686 -2.56 -47.58 3.40
CA ALA A 686 -1.88 -48.84 3.64
C ALA A 686 -0.75 -49.13 2.60
N TRP A 687 -1.00 -48.72 1.34
CA TRP A 687 -0.05 -48.90 0.25
C TRP A 687 1.17 -47.98 0.38
N ASP A 688 0.97 -46.71 0.81
CA ASP A 688 2.07 -45.81 1.09
C ASP A 688 2.96 -46.36 2.21
N ARG A 689 2.35 -46.85 3.30
CA ARG A 689 3.06 -47.47 4.43
C ARG A 689 3.83 -48.71 4.02
N PHE A 690 3.24 -49.53 3.19
CA PHE A 690 3.88 -50.74 2.66
C PHE A 690 5.11 -50.38 1.80
N LYS A 691 4.95 -49.42 0.85
CA LYS A 691 6.07 -48.93 0.03
C LYS A 691 7.18 -48.32 0.88
N GLN A 692 6.81 -47.53 1.87
CA GLN A 692 7.78 -46.92 2.78
C GLN A 692 8.55 -47.99 3.57
N GLY A 693 7.84 -48.95 4.15
CA GLY A 693 8.48 -50.05 4.89
C GLY A 693 9.44 -50.90 4.03
N LEU A 694 9.04 -51.16 2.76
CA LEU A 694 9.93 -51.85 1.82
C LEU A 694 11.20 -51.03 1.50
N ARG A 695 11.00 -49.74 1.23
CA ARG A 695 12.08 -48.79 0.93
C ARG A 695 13.06 -48.66 2.10
N GLU A 696 12.56 -48.48 3.32
CA GLU A 696 13.38 -48.41 4.53
C GLU A 696 14.20 -49.67 4.77
N ARG A 697 13.64 -50.85 4.53
CA ARG A 697 14.39 -52.10 4.64
C ARG A 697 15.52 -52.18 3.62
N VAL A 698 15.24 -51.82 2.35
CA VAL A 698 16.25 -51.86 1.28
C VAL A 698 17.35 -50.84 1.52
N ILE A 699 16.95 -49.57 1.84
CA ILE A 699 17.91 -48.50 2.10
C ILE A 699 18.70 -48.78 3.38
N GLY A 700 18.03 -49.20 4.46
CA GLY A 700 18.74 -49.55 5.71
C GLY A 700 19.74 -50.70 5.52
N TRP A 701 19.40 -51.71 4.71
CA TRP A 701 20.32 -52.79 4.36
C TRP A 701 21.54 -52.24 3.58
N LEU A 702 21.34 -51.36 2.61
CA LEU A 702 22.41 -50.73 1.83
C LEU A 702 23.28 -49.83 2.69
N GLN A 703 22.70 -49.01 3.55
CA GLN A 703 23.43 -48.15 4.49
C GLN A 703 24.28 -48.94 5.44
N ASN A 704 23.72 -49.97 6.08
CA ASN A 704 24.48 -50.87 6.95
C ASN A 704 25.62 -51.57 6.21
N ARG A 705 25.48 -51.86 4.94
CA ARG A 705 26.55 -52.46 4.13
C ARG A 705 27.67 -51.45 3.82
N ILE A 706 27.32 -50.19 3.57
CA ILE A 706 28.28 -49.10 3.36
C ILE A 706 29.01 -48.79 4.65
N GLU A 707 28.32 -48.68 5.78
CA GLU A 707 28.93 -48.43 7.09
C GLU A 707 29.91 -49.51 7.49
N ARG A 708 29.56 -50.79 7.28
CA ARG A 708 30.49 -51.91 7.52
C ARG A 708 31.74 -51.87 6.64
N ARG A 709 31.59 -51.41 5.39
CA ARG A 709 32.73 -51.21 4.50
C ARG A 709 33.64 -50.07 4.97
N LEU A 710 33.04 -48.95 5.37
CA LEU A 710 33.78 -47.80 5.88
C LEU A 710 34.51 -48.11 7.20
N GLN A 711 33.86 -48.86 8.11
CA GLN A 711 34.46 -49.33 9.34
C GLN A 711 35.61 -50.31 9.08
N GLY A 712 35.53 -51.17 8.05
CA GLY A 712 36.60 -52.06 7.64
C GLY A 712 37.78 -51.39 6.90
N ILE A 713 37.61 -50.15 6.46
CA ILE A 713 38.69 -49.33 5.86
C ILE A 713 39.35 -48.47 6.93
N ALA A 714 38.63 -48.14 8.02
CA ALA A 714 39.15 -47.35 9.14
C ALA A 714 39.86 -48.21 10.24
N ALA A 715 39.74 -49.54 10.19
CA ALA A 715 40.49 -50.49 10.99
C ALA A 715 41.71 -51.04 10.21
#